data_c950b9efbb1b57f327853068b1993869
#
_entry.id   c950b9efbb1b57f327853068b1993869
#
_cell.length_a   1.000
_cell.length_b   1.000
_cell.length_c   1.000
_cell.angle_alpha   90.00
_cell.angle_beta   90.00
_cell.angle_gamma   90.00
#
_symmetry.space_group_name_H-M   'P 1'
#
loop_
_entity.id
_entity.type
_entity.pdbx_description
1 polymer ?
#
loop_
_entity_poly.entity_id
_entity_poly.type
_entity_poly.pdbx_seq_one_letter_code
_entity_poly.pdbx_strand_id
1 'polypeptide(L)'
;MDHGDASPLKHFVVAKKKINDIFEQLLGYVQEGTEFVKDTCQNESLEHIASKDQLKQIEAYTNKLSVIREVLARRHMKVAFFGRTSNGKSTVINAMLRDRVLPSGIGHTTNCFLSVEGTDDDKAYLKTEGSEEEKSIKTVNQLAHALHMDESLDAGCLVKVFWPKTKCALLRDDLVLMDSPGTDVTTQLDSWIDKFCLDADVFVLVANSESTLMNTEKHFFHKVNERLSKPNIFILNNRWDASASEPEYMEDVRKQHTDRCVNFLVEELKVVDRTQAPNRIFFVSAKEVLNSHMQRAQGGALAEGFQERLQEFQNFERTFEECISQSAVKTKFEQHTIRAKQIIETVKSIMDHINIAAAEKRVLSLEERENQIDRLDFVRNQLNILIEEIKKKIKTVTEEVEHKVSNAMADEICRLSVLVDEFHTDFHPSSHVLKLYKQELLSHVEEGMGKNLAFRCSDAVNASVQSSQKDMIECVQPLLPPAVQSQINMLIPSRKFDLSYDLNCATLCADFQENIEFQFSLGWTSLVNRFLGPANAKRALMLVDRSFQVSRPLATTPSGPLVSQSVPPPPPVSVGQVQVQPHGQSQAVMTQEELMMTMINNLASVTSRTSMSVIVVGGVVWKTIGWRLIALSMSLYGMLYLYERLTWTTKAKERALKRQFVDYATEKLQLIVSFTSSNCSHQVQQEMASTFARLCQQVDLTQRELEKDISRLTTKIQQLENVQNRSKTLRHKATDLERQLESFTSQYLEPQH
;
A
#
# COMPACT_ATOMS: atom_id res chain seq x y z
N MET A 1 -2.73 55.16 2.27
CA MET A 1 -2.70 53.96 1.49
C MET A 1 -1.22 53.71 1.15
N ASP A 2 -0.55 52.99 2.02
CA ASP A 2 0.87 52.63 1.84
C ASP A 2 0.96 51.62 0.72
N HIS A 3 1.31 52.04 -0.47
CA HIS A 3 1.97 51.21 -1.45
C HIS A 3 3.44 51.06 -1.00
N GLY A 4 3.63 50.19 -0.01
CA GLY A 4 4.96 49.73 0.31
C GLY A 4 5.52 49.01 -0.90
N ASP A 5 6.45 49.65 -1.61
CA ASP A 5 7.29 49.07 -2.63
C ASP A 5 7.91 47.76 -2.07
N ALA A 6 7.32 46.66 -2.43
CA ALA A 6 7.84 45.37 -2.00
C ALA A 6 9.17 45.17 -2.72
N SER A 7 10.26 45.20 -1.95
CA SER A 7 11.62 44.97 -2.47
C SER A 7 11.61 43.85 -3.51
N PRO A 8 12.20 44.05 -4.72
CA PRO A 8 12.29 43.01 -5.75
C PRO A 8 12.91 41.70 -5.25
N LEU A 9 13.73 41.77 -4.21
CA LEU A 9 14.37 40.60 -3.59
C LEU A 9 13.36 39.61 -2.96
N LYS A 10 12.17 40.09 -2.50
CA LYS A 10 11.10 39.23 -1.98
C LYS A 10 10.59 38.24 -3.02
N HIS A 11 10.68 38.57 -4.31
CA HIS A 11 10.28 37.67 -5.37
C HIS A 11 11.06 36.34 -5.31
N PHE A 12 12.40 36.41 -5.10
CA PHE A 12 13.21 35.21 -4.92
C PHE A 12 12.80 34.41 -3.67
N VAL A 13 12.57 35.07 -2.54
CA VAL A 13 12.21 34.41 -1.28
C VAL A 13 10.88 33.65 -1.42
N VAL A 14 9.89 34.28 -2.07
CA VAL A 14 8.59 33.66 -2.34
C VAL A 14 8.75 32.49 -3.32
N ALA A 15 9.51 32.66 -4.40
CA ALA A 15 9.81 31.60 -5.35
C ALA A 15 10.54 30.43 -4.68
N LYS A 16 11.54 30.71 -3.85
CA LYS A 16 12.28 29.70 -3.06
C LYS A 16 11.36 28.91 -2.15
N LYS A 17 10.47 29.58 -1.41
CA LYS A 17 9.48 28.90 -0.57
C LYS A 17 8.59 27.98 -1.40
N LYS A 18 8.02 28.51 -2.48
CA LYS A 18 7.11 27.76 -3.35
C LYS A 18 7.78 26.54 -3.99
N ILE A 19 9.01 26.69 -4.49
CA ILE A 19 9.73 25.56 -5.09
C ILE A 19 10.13 24.51 -4.05
N ASN A 20 10.53 24.92 -2.85
CA ASN A 20 10.81 23.98 -1.76
C ASN A 20 9.56 23.19 -1.36
N ASP A 21 8.41 23.84 -1.24
CA ASP A 21 7.14 23.18 -0.94
C ASP A 21 6.77 22.14 -2.03
N ILE A 22 7.00 22.49 -3.32
CA ILE A 22 6.79 21.57 -4.43
C ILE A 22 7.75 20.37 -4.36
N PHE A 23 9.03 20.60 -4.06
CA PHE A 23 10.01 19.51 -3.95
C PHE A 23 9.78 18.62 -2.74
N GLU A 24 9.25 19.15 -1.65
CA GLU A 24 8.84 18.35 -0.49
C GLU A 24 7.66 17.43 -0.85
N GLN A 25 6.65 17.98 -1.53
CA GLN A 25 5.53 17.17 -2.03
C GLN A 25 5.99 16.14 -3.07
N LEU A 26 6.91 16.50 -3.96
CA LEU A 26 7.48 15.60 -4.95
C LEU A 26 8.29 14.47 -4.29
N LEU A 27 9.07 14.76 -3.27
CA LEU A 27 9.79 13.74 -2.51
C LEU A 27 8.81 12.76 -1.85
N GLY A 28 7.76 13.28 -1.20
CA GLY A 28 6.71 12.46 -0.62
C GLY A 28 6.01 11.57 -1.66
N TYR A 29 5.70 12.12 -2.83
CA TYR A 29 5.13 11.37 -3.95
C TYR A 29 6.03 10.24 -4.44
N VAL A 30 7.33 10.51 -4.63
CA VAL A 30 8.29 9.49 -5.09
C VAL A 30 8.53 8.43 -4.01
N GLN A 31 8.54 8.80 -2.74
CA GLN A 31 8.62 7.85 -1.62
C GLN A 31 7.40 6.93 -1.57
N GLU A 32 6.18 7.46 -1.68
CA GLU A 32 4.96 6.65 -1.78
C GLU A 32 4.99 5.74 -3.02
N GLY A 33 5.49 6.24 -4.14
CA GLY A 33 5.70 5.47 -5.36
C GLY A 33 6.71 4.33 -5.16
N THR A 34 7.80 4.58 -4.46
CA THR A 34 8.81 3.58 -4.13
C THR A 34 8.23 2.47 -3.26
N GLU A 35 7.49 2.83 -2.20
CA GLU A 35 6.81 1.87 -1.33
C GLU A 35 5.80 1.04 -2.10
N PHE A 36 4.99 1.67 -2.95
CA PHE A 36 4.02 0.99 -3.79
C PHE A 36 4.66 -0.03 -4.74
N VAL A 37 5.74 0.35 -5.45
CA VAL A 37 6.45 -0.56 -6.37
C VAL A 37 7.15 -1.68 -5.60
N LYS A 38 7.71 -1.39 -4.43
CA LYS A 38 8.33 -2.37 -3.55
C LYS A 38 7.32 -3.41 -3.07
N ASP A 39 6.17 -2.97 -2.55
CA ASP A 39 5.07 -3.85 -2.13
C ASP A 39 4.61 -4.74 -3.29
N THR A 40 4.49 -4.15 -4.49
CA THR A 40 4.07 -4.89 -5.69
C THR A 40 5.11 -5.92 -6.12
N CYS A 41 6.42 -5.59 -6.05
CA CYS A 41 7.52 -6.52 -6.37
C CYS A 41 7.68 -7.66 -5.36
N GLN A 42 7.36 -7.42 -4.08
CA GLN A 42 7.51 -8.42 -3.01
C GLN A 42 6.34 -9.41 -2.95
N ASN A 43 5.22 -9.09 -3.57
CA ASN A 43 4.04 -9.93 -3.56
C ASN A 43 4.14 -11.00 -4.65
N GLU A 44 4.35 -12.26 -4.24
CA GLU A 44 4.45 -13.41 -5.14
C GLU A 44 3.23 -13.59 -6.06
N SER A 45 2.04 -13.20 -5.59
CA SER A 45 0.81 -13.27 -6.40
C SER A 45 0.76 -12.23 -7.53
N LEU A 46 1.59 -11.19 -7.45
CA LEU A 46 1.69 -10.07 -8.38
C LEU A 46 2.95 -10.15 -9.26
N GLU A 47 3.52 -11.32 -9.41
CA GLU A 47 4.73 -11.56 -10.21
C GLU A 47 4.58 -10.99 -11.63
N HIS A 48 5.61 -10.33 -12.13
CA HIS A 48 5.69 -9.65 -13.45
C HIS A 48 4.83 -8.38 -13.62
N ILE A 49 4.23 -7.81 -12.59
CA ILE A 49 3.50 -6.53 -12.69
C ILE A 49 4.46 -5.35 -12.53
N ALA A 50 5.39 -5.44 -11.59
CA ALA A 50 6.45 -4.47 -11.41
C ALA A 50 7.82 -5.13 -11.50
N SER A 51 8.80 -4.43 -12.09
CA SER A 51 10.16 -4.96 -12.23
C SER A 51 11.09 -4.42 -11.15
N LYS A 52 12.11 -5.21 -10.79
CA LYS A 52 13.18 -4.77 -9.88
C LYS A 52 13.98 -3.58 -10.42
N ASP A 53 14.02 -3.43 -11.74
CA ASP A 53 14.72 -2.30 -12.36
C ASP A 53 13.92 -1.01 -12.22
N GLN A 54 12.58 -1.08 -12.32
CA GLN A 54 11.68 0.05 -12.01
C GLN A 54 11.83 0.49 -10.54
N LEU A 55 11.91 -0.47 -9.61
CA LEU A 55 12.15 -0.16 -8.19
C LEU A 55 13.48 0.58 -7.99
N LYS A 56 14.59 0.07 -8.54
CA LYS A 56 15.90 0.71 -8.45
C LYS A 56 15.90 2.12 -9.05
N GLN A 57 15.18 2.31 -10.16
CA GLN A 57 15.06 3.60 -10.82
C GLN A 57 14.36 4.63 -9.93
N ILE A 58 13.23 4.26 -9.28
CA ILE A 58 12.50 5.16 -8.38
C ILE A 58 13.32 5.43 -7.11
N GLU A 59 13.96 4.43 -6.53
CA GLU A 59 14.85 4.61 -5.37
C GLU A 59 16.00 5.58 -5.68
N ALA A 60 16.56 5.50 -6.89
CA ALA A 60 17.58 6.44 -7.31
C ALA A 60 17.03 7.88 -7.41
N TYR A 61 15.78 8.08 -7.78
CA TYR A 61 15.14 9.40 -7.79
C TYR A 61 14.86 9.91 -6.38
N THR A 62 14.46 9.06 -5.43
CA THR A 62 14.30 9.46 -4.03
C THR A 62 15.61 10.04 -3.47
N ASN A 63 16.73 9.38 -3.71
CA ASN A 63 18.03 9.87 -3.27
C ASN A 63 18.42 11.18 -3.98
N LYS A 64 18.20 11.29 -5.29
CA LYS A 64 18.46 12.51 -6.04
C LYS A 64 17.63 13.68 -5.54
N LEU A 65 16.33 13.47 -5.27
CA LEU A 65 15.43 14.50 -4.80
C LEU A 65 15.77 14.98 -3.39
N SER A 66 16.21 14.08 -2.49
CA SER A 66 16.63 14.48 -1.15
C SER A 66 17.85 15.40 -1.19
N VAL A 67 18.81 15.10 -2.07
CA VAL A 67 19.99 15.97 -2.30
C VAL A 67 19.57 17.29 -2.91
N ILE A 68 18.71 17.28 -3.94
CA ILE A 68 18.22 18.52 -4.58
C ILE A 68 17.49 19.40 -3.55
N ARG A 69 16.61 18.83 -2.75
CA ARG A 69 15.88 19.57 -1.70
C ARG A 69 16.84 20.23 -0.71
N GLU A 70 17.86 19.51 -0.28
CA GLU A 70 18.87 20.05 0.64
C GLU A 70 19.65 21.21 -0.01
N VAL A 71 20.01 21.07 -1.29
CA VAL A 71 20.63 22.13 -2.06
C VAL A 71 19.70 23.33 -2.21
N LEU A 72 18.43 23.13 -2.56
CA LEU A 72 17.45 24.21 -2.73
C LEU A 72 17.20 24.97 -1.42
N ALA A 73 17.12 24.28 -0.29
CA ALA A 73 16.94 24.89 1.00
C ALA A 73 18.09 25.83 1.40
N ARG A 74 19.32 25.45 0.99
CA ARG A 74 20.54 26.24 1.25
C ARG A 74 20.83 27.31 0.21
N ARG A 75 20.05 27.40 -0.88
CA ARG A 75 20.27 28.39 -1.94
C ARG A 75 19.93 29.79 -1.45
N HIS A 76 20.85 30.69 -1.65
CA HIS A 76 20.73 32.12 -1.42
C HIS A 76 20.99 32.88 -2.72
N MET A 77 20.47 34.08 -2.82
CA MET A 77 20.92 35.01 -3.88
C MET A 77 22.34 35.40 -3.56
N LYS A 78 23.30 35.08 -4.41
CA LYS A 78 24.72 35.30 -4.17
C LYS A 78 25.30 36.26 -5.18
N VAL A 79 25.94 37.29 -4.66
CA VAL A 79 26.66 38.30 -5.45
C VAL A 79 28.14 38.23 -5.13
N ALA A 80 28.93 38.20 -6.15
CA ALA A 80 30.40 38.17 -6.01
C ALA A 80 31.02 39.47 -6.54
N PHE A 81 31.75 40.16 -5.67
CA PHE A 81 32.46 41.39 -6.00
C PHE A 81 33.90 41.08 -6.31
N PHE A 82 34.33 41.44 -7.51
CA PHE A 82 35.67 41.25 -7.99
C PHE A 82 36.29 42.60 -8.47
N GLY A 83 37.58 42.64 -8.55
CA GLY A 83 38.34 43.81 -8.96
C GLY A 83 39.72 43.82 -8.30
N ARG A 84 40.60 44.69 -8.74
CA ARG A 84 41.94 44.82 -8.19
C ARG A 84 41.93 45.27 -6.74
N THR A 85 43.06 45.03 -6.09
CA THR A 85 43.32 45.56 -4.74
C THR A 85 43.07 47.06 -4.73
N SER A 86 42.48 47.57 -3.69
CA SER A 86 42.17 48.99 -3.46
C SER A 86 41.15 49.65 -4.40
N ASN A 87 40.49 48.92 -5.32
CA ASN A 87 39.37 49.46 -6.10
C ASN A 87 38.13 49.79 -5.26
N GLY A 88 38.08 49.33 -3.99
CA GLY A 88 37.03 49.66 -3.04
C GLY A 88 35.88 48.68 -3.01
N LYS A 89 36.09 47.39 -3.31
CA LYS A 89 35.08 46.31 -3.23
C LYS A 89 34.37 46.29 -1.87
N SER A 90 35.13 46.17 -0.79
CA SER A 90 34.59 46.17 0.58
C SER A 90 33.86 47.48 0.91
N THR A 91 34.29 48.61 0.35
CA THR A 91 33.61 49.91 0.50
C THR A 91 32.26 49.93 -0.20
N VAL A 92 32.18 49.37 -1.42
CA VAL A 92 30.91 49.21 -2.17
C VAL A 92 29.95 48.36 -1.39
N ILE A 93 30.39 47.24 -0.88
CA ILE A 93 29.55 46.33 -0.06
C ILE A 93 29.04 47.07 1.21
N ASN A 94 29.92 47.76 1.93
CA ASN A 94 29.54 48.57 3.06
C ASN A 94 28.54 49.67 2.72
N ALA A 95 28.68 50.32 1.57
CA ALA A 95 27.73 51.34 1.11
C ALA A 95 26.36 50.75 0.81
N MET A 96 26.27 49.58 0.17
CA MET A 96 25.03 48.84 -0.08
C MET A 96 24.39 48.40 1.23
N LEU A 97 25.16 47.94 2.20
CA LEU A 97 24.68 47.53 3.51
C LEU A 97 24.30 48.70 4.42
N ARG A 98 24.67 49.95 4.00
CA ARG A 98 24.46 51.19 4.74
C ARG A 98 25.11 51.17 6.14
N ASP A 99 26.11 50.31 6.33
CA ASP A 99 26.86 50.15 7.57
C ASP A 99 28.30 49.71 7.26
N ARG A 100 29.18 49.91 8.22
CA ARG A 100 30.57 49.40 8.13
C ARG A 100 30.61 47.96 8.65
N VAL A 101 30.37 47.02 7.78
CA VAL A 101 30.37 45.58 8.10
C VAL A 101 31.74 44.97 7.81
N LEU A 102 32.34 45.30 6.66
CA LEU A 102 33.65 44.79 6.28
C LEU A 102 34.75 45.81 6.53
N PRO A 103 35.99 45.36 6.84
CA PRO A 103 37.13 46.23 6.96
C PRO A 103 37.42 46.90 5.64
N SER A 104 37.53 48.22 5.64
CA SER A 104 37.81 49.01 4.45
C SER A 104 38.64 50.24 4.83
N GLY A 105 39.65 50.57 4.02
CA GLY A 105 40.48 51.74 4.23
C GLY A 105 41.96 51.52 3.82
N ILE A 106 42.78 52.54 4.01
CA ILE A 106 44.20 52.48 3.70
C ILE A 106 44.88 51.46 4.62
N GLY A 107 45.59 50.48 4.06
CA GLY A 107 46.30 49.45 4.80
C GLY A 107 45.47 48.17 5.07
N HIS A 108 44.18 48.13 4.74
CA HIS A 108 43.37 46.92 4.83
C HIS A 108 43.25 46.25 3.45
N THR A 109 43.96 45.16 3.25
CA THR A 109 43.83 44.29 2.06
C THR A 109 43.03 43.07 2.47
N THR A 110 41.99 42.75 1.68
CA THR A 110 41.23 41.52 1.85
C THR A 110 42.09 40.36 1.36
N ASN A 111 42.60 39.53 2.27
CA ASN A 111 43.48 38.40 1.95
C ASN A 111 42.75 37.09 1.72
N CYS A 112 41.50 37.00 2.12
CA CYS A 112 40.64 35.82 1.93
C CYS A 112 39.27 36.23 1.39
N PHE A 113 38.46 35.27 0.98
CA PHE A 113 37.07 35.54 0.63
C PHE A 113 36.25 35.83 1.87
N LEU A 114 35.44 36.89 1.85
CA LEU A 114 34.51 37.23 2.91
C LEU A 114 33.08 37.16 2.35
N SER A 115 32.21 36.32 2.95
CA SER A 115 30.78 36.38 2.66
C SER A 115 30.03 37.08 3.79
N VAL A 116 29.13 37.98 3.47
CA VAL A 116 28.24 38.63 4.41
C VAL A 116 26.85 38.07 4.23
N GLU A 117 26.35 37.47 5.30
CA GLU A 117 25.05 36.81 5.39
C GLU A 117 24.23 37.46 6.51
N GLY A 118 22.90 37.48 6.35
CA GLY A 118 22.00 37.94 7.40
C GLY A 118 21.76 36.90 8.48
N THR A 119 21.86 37.27 9.75
CA THR A 119 21.44 36.43 10.87
C THR A 119 20.26 37.05 11.60
N ASP A 120 19.40 36.20 12.18
CA ASP A 120 18.31 36.61 13.05
C ASP A 120 18.80 36.90 14.48
N ASP A 121 20.06 36.57 14.79
CA ASP A 121 20.70 36.87 16.03
C ASP A 121 21.03 38.37 16.17
N ASP A 122 20.92 38.90 17.37
CA ASP A 122 21.24 40.32 17.66
C ASP A 122 22.71 40.64 17.60
N LYS A 123 23.58 39.64 17.60
CA LYS A 123 25.05 39.79 17.64
C LYS A 123 25.67 39.25 16.36
N ALA A 124 26.59 40.07 15.81
CA ALA A 124 27.38 39.61 14.69
C ALA A 124 28.45 38.60 15.13
N TYR A 125 28.68 37.60 14.29
CA TYR A 125 29.71 36.59 14.47
C TYR A 125 30.31 36.14 13.13
N LEU A 126 31.47 35.51 13.21
CA LEU A 126 32.11 34.92 12.01
C LEU A 126 32.31 33.41 12.20
N LYS A 127 32.30 32.72 11.08
CA LYS A 127 32.69 31.31 10.93
C LYS A 127 33.72 31.17 9.82
N THR A 128 34.77 30.42 10.10
CA THR A 128 35.75 30.05 9.06
C THR A 128 35.33 28.72 8.41
N GLU A 129 35.57 28.58 7.11
CA GLU A 129 35.30 27.33 6.40
C GLU A 129 36.03 26.16 7.05
N GLY A 130 35.28 25.12 7.43
CA GLY A 130 35.83 23.93 8.14
C GLY A 130 35.90 24.02 9.67
N SER A 131 35.52 25.16 10.25
CA SER A 131 35.38 25.31 11.71
C SER A 131 33.94 25.64 12.10
N GLU A 132 33.42 24.90 13.09
CA GLU A 132 32.11 25.17 13.68
C GLU A 132 32.16 26.28 14.77
N GLU A 133 33.36 26.81 15.07
CA GLU A 133 33.52 27.81 16.10
C GLU A 133 32.98 29.18 15.65
N GLU A 134 32.02 29.71 16.42
CA GLU A 134 31.48 31.05 16.25
C GLU A 134 32.33 32.07 17.01
N LYS A 135 33.05 32.92 16.28
CA LYS A 135 33.80 34.01 16.90
C LYS A 135 32.92 35.28 16.91
N SER A 136 32.48 35.70 18.10
CA SER A 136 31.62 36.90 18.26
C SER A 136 32.37 38.18 17.88
N ILE A 137 31.73 39.05 17.11
CA ILE A 137 32.29 40.32 16.63
C ILE A 137 31.34 41.46 17.03
N LYS A 138 31.87 42.46 17.72
CA LYS A 138 31.13 43.67 18.10
C LYS A 138 31.37 44.85 17.16
N THR A 139 32.53 44.91 16.54
CA THR A 139 32.94 46.03 15.70
C THR A 139 33.77 45.57 14.48
N VAL A 140 33.79 46.39 13.43
CA VAL A 140 34.60 46.16 12.23
C VAL A 140 36.10 46.05 12.52
N ASN A 141 36.57 46.80 13.53
CA ASN A 141 37.97 46.73 13.98
C ASN A 141 38.31 45.37 14.58
N GLN A 142 37.34 44.74 15.30
CA GLN A 142 37.52 43.39 15.82
C GLN A 142 37.55 42.36 14.69
N LEU A 143 36.71 42.53 13.64
CA LEU A 143 36.74 41.69 12.46
C LEU A 143 38.10 41.84 11.73
N ALA A 144 38.57 43.07 11.49
CA ALA A 144 39.87 43.32 10.90
C ALA A 144 41.01 42.68 11.67
N HIS A 145 40.99 42.80 13.01
CA HIS A 145 41.98 42.20 13.89
C HIS A 145 41.91 40.65 13.86
N ALA A 146 40.73 40.07 13.91
CA ALA A 146 40.54 38.62 13.85
C ALA A 146 41.04 38.02 12.52
N LEU A 147 40.78 38.70 11.40
CA LEU A 147 41.27 38.33 10.07
C LEU A 147 42.78 38.49 9.91
N HIS A 148 43.36 39.44 10.62
CA HIS A 148 44.82 39.73 10.53
C HIS A 148 45.67 38.82 11.42
N MET A 149 45.07 38.30 12.50
CA MET A 149 45.77 37.44 13.48
C MET A 149 45.68 35.96 13.11
N ASP A 150 44.86 35.60 12.16
CA ASP A 150 44.69 34.20 11.74
C ASP A 150 45.63 33.91 10.54
N GLU A 151 46.82 33.42 10.83
CA GLU A 151 47.85 33.05 9.83
C GLU A 151 47.42 31.89 8.93
N SER A 152 46.33 31.18 9.28
CA SER A 152 45.79 30.09 8.48
C SER A 152 44.92 30.56 7.31
N LEU A 153 44.56 31.84 7.27
CA LEU A 153 43.72 32.42 6.22
C LEU A 153 44.55 32.85 5.01
N ASP A 154 44.44 32.08 3.95
CA ASP A 154 45.02 32.38 2.66
C ASP A 154 43.96 32.87 1.63
N ALA A 155 44.43 33.24 0.43
CA ALA A 155 43.55 33.73 -0.65
C ALA A 155 42.50 32.70 -1.14
N GLY A 156 42.62 31.44 -0.72
CA GLY A 156 41.67 30.35 -1.03
C GLY A 156 40.68 30.04 0.08
N CYS A 157 40.76 30.73 1.24
CA CYS A 157 39.86 30.51 2.38
C CYS A 157 38.60 31.38 2.30
N LEU A 158 37.49 30.85 2.85
CA LEU A 158 36.24 31.58 2.99
C LEU A 158 35.93 31.84 4.47
N VAL A 159 35.74 33.10 4.80
CA VAL A 159 35.21 33.50 6.10
C VAL A 159 33.78 34.04 5.93
N LYS A 160 32.86 33.45 6.67
CA LYS A 160 31.46 33.88 6.69
C LYS A 160 31.24 34.86 7.82
N VAL A 161 30.75 36.05 7.50
CA VAL A 161 30.37 37.11 8.43
C VAL A 161 28.85 37.11 8.54
N PHE A 162 28.33 36.77 9.68
CA PHE A 162 26.92 36.85 9.98
C PHE A 162 26.59 38.17 10.66
N TRP A 163 25.77 38.97 9.99
CA TRP A 163 25.42 40.31 10.45
C TRP A 163 23.92 40.40 10.76
N PRO A 164 23.49 41.05 11.87
CA PRO A 164 22.08 41.12 12.24
C PRO A 164 21.22 41.74 11.14
N LYS A 165 20.16 41.05 10.72
CA LYS A 165 19.17 41.54 9.75
C LYS A 165 18.45 42.80 10.25
N THR A 166 18.41 43.00 11.56
CA THR A 166 17.84 44.21 12.18
C THR A 166 18.60 45.47 11.83
N LYS A 167 19.91 45.35 11.58
CA LYS A 167 20.79 46.49 11.23
C LYS A 167 20.86 46.76 9.75
N CYS A 168 20.72 45.76 8.88
CA CYS A 168 20.88 45.86 7.44
C CYS A 168 19.66 45.34 6.69
N ALA A 169 18.86 46.22 6.10
CA ALA A 169 17.66 45.86 5.38
C ALA A 169 17.91 44.91 4.20
N LEU A 170 19.01 45.11 3.49
CA LEU A 170 19.40 44.30 2.30
C LEU A 170 19.64 42.84 2.63
N LEU A 171 20.07 42.51 3.87
CA LEU A 171 20.35 41.14 4.30
C LEU A 171 19.10 40.38 4.78
N ARG A 172 17.92 40.99 4.74
CA ARG A 172 16.65 40.35 5.18
C ARG A 172 16.11 39.33 4.17
N ASP A 173 16.47 39.52 2.90
CA ASP A 173 15.84 38.83 1.78
C ASP A 173 16.78 37.77 1.15
N ASP A 174 17.43 36.96 2.00
CA ASP A 174 18.25 35.81 1.55
C ASP A 174 19.43 36.17 0.63
N LEU A 175 19.96 37.40 0.72
CA LEU A 175 21.10 37.89 -0.07
C LEU A 175 22.40 37.61 0.64
N VAL A 176 23.37 37.10 -0.10
CA VAL A 176 24.76 36.91 0.33
C VAL A 176 25.68 37.75 -0.54
N LEU A 177 26.43 38.64 0.07
CA LEU A 177 27.41 39.47 -0.59
C LEU A 177 28.81 38.90 -0.33
N MET A 178 29.55 38.58 -1.41
CA MET A 178 30.87 38.01 -1.32
C MET A 178 31.93 39.01 -1.78
N ASP A 179 32.81 39.34 -0.89
CA ASP A 179 34.01 40.17 -1.16
C ASP A 179 35.20 39.29 -1.50
N SER A 180 35.82 39.49 -2.66
CA SER A 180 37.00 38.73 -3.06
C SER A 180 38.30 39.45 -2.69
N PRO A 181 39.38 38.69 -2.51
CA PRO A 181 40.73 39.28 -2.58
C PRO A 181 40.94 39.99 -3.92
N GLY A 182 41.93 40.84 -4.00
CA GLY A 182 42.27 41.53 -5.28
C GLY A 182 42.65 40.51 -6.38
N THR A 183 42.10 40.67 -7.57
CA THR A 183 42.40 39.80 -8.73
C THR A 183 43.85 39.90 -9.21
N ASP A 184 44.61 40.88 -8.70
CA ASP A 184 46.03 41.11 -8.90
C ASP A 184 46.95 40.36 -7.93
N VAL A 185 46.39 39.69 -6.88
CA VAL A 185 47.13 39.05 -5.81
C VAL A 185 47.42 37.57 -6.06
N THR A 186 46.61 36.88 -6.88
CA THR A 186 46.72 35.43 -7.08
C THR A 186 46.88 34.98 -8.52
N THR A 187 47.61 33.90 -8.70
CA THR A 187 47.71 33.14 -9.94
C THR A 187 46.71 32.00 -10.03
N GLN A 188 45.99 31.67 -8.95
CA GLN A 188 45.08 30.53 -8.84
C GLN A 188 43.63 30.90 -9.18
N LEU A 189 43.39 31.66 -10.27
CA LEU A 189 42.07 32.13 -10.65
C LEU A 189 41.06 30.98 -10.92
N ASP A 190 41.53 29.88 -11.50
CA ASP A 190 40.66 28.73 -11.82
C ASP A 190 40.05 28.08 -10.56
N SER A 191 40.88 27.92 -9.52
CA SER A 191 40.37 27.36 -8.26
C SER A 191 39.36 28.29 -7.56
N TRP A 192 39.53 29.61 -7.71
CA TRP A 192 38.58 30.59 -7.19
C TRP A 192 37.23 30.53 -7.90
N ILE A 193 37.27 30.40 -9.24
CA ILE A 193 36.05 30.30 -10.06
C ILE A 193 35.31 29.05 -9.68
N ASP A 194 36.00 27.91 -9.63
CA ASP A 194 35.36 26.60 -9.29
C ASP A 194 34.80 26.57 -7.87
N LYS A 195 35.47 27.20 -6.90
CA LYS A 195 35.05 27.16 -5.50
C LYS A 195 34.00 28.24 -5.15
N PHE A 196 34.10 29.45 -5.72
CA PHE A 196 33.34 30.61 -5.24
C PHE A 196 32.38 31.22 -6.27
N CYS A 197 32.61 31.01 -7.58
CA CYS A 197 31.85 31.68 -8.62
C CYS A 197 30.70 30.85 -9.18
N LEU A 198 30.80 29.52 -9.18
CA LEU A 198 29.84 28.68 -9.87
C LEU A 198 28.40 28.82 -9.37
N ASP A 199 28.23 29.22 -8.11
CA ASP A 199 26.92 29.42 -7.47
C ASP A 199 26.52 30.90 -7.32
N ALA A 200 27.33 31.83 -7.85
CA ALA A 200 27.01 33.25 -7.87
C ALA A 200 25.99 33.58 -8.97
N ASP A 201 25.01 34.41 -8.65
CA ASP A 201 23.95 34.85 -9.56
C ASP A 201 24.28 36.11 -10.32
N VAL A 202 25.04 36.97 -9.66
CA VAL A 202 25.50 38.26 -10.23
C VAL A 202 26.96 38.48 -9.85
N PHE A 203 27.70 39.03 -10.78
CA PHE A 203 29.09 39.48 -10.64
C PHE A 203 29.14 40.97 -10.70
N VAL A 204 29.83 41.61 -9.77
CA VAL A 204 30.08 43.03 -9.75
C VAL A 204 31.56 43.25 -9.91
N LEU A 205 31.96 43.75 -11.06
CA LEU A 205 33.32 44.23 -11.30
C LEU A 205 33.46 45.66 -10.77
N VAL A 206 34.22 45.80 -9.69
CA VAL A 206 34.57 47.12 -9.17
C VAL A 206 35.85 47.58 -9.80
N ALA A 207 35.72 48.45 -10.82
CA ALA A 207 36.81 49.08 -11.51
C ALA A 207 37.19 50.44 -10.87
N ASN A 208 38.35 50.91 -11.10
CA ASN A 208 38.76 52.24 -10.67
C ASN A 208 38.53 53.25 -11.81
N SER A 209 37.74 54.29 -11.56
CA SER A 209 37.45 55.33 -12.55
C SER A 209 38.66 56.18 -12.91
N GLU A 210 39.71 56.18 -12.10
CA GLU A 210 40.97 56.84 -12.41
C GLU A 210 41.83 56.04 -13.42
N SER A 211 41.46 54.81 -13.74
CA SER A 211 42.19 53.97 -14.68
C SER A 211 41.21 53.22 -15.60
N THR A 212 41.68 52.82 -16.77
CA THR A 212 40.89 52.03 -17.71
C THR A 212 40.82 50.59 -17.22
N LEU A 213 39.82 49.82 -17.69
CA LEU A 213 39.67 48.40 -17.40
C LEU A 213 40.93 47.63 -17.76
N MET A 214 41.50 46.93 -16.79
CA MET A 214 42.81 46.29 -16.91
C MET A 214 42.70 44.85 -17.43
N ASN A 215 43.78 44.37 -18.09
CA ASN A 215 43.81 43.00 -18.64
C ASN A 215 43.63 41.89 -17.57
N THR A 216 44.06 42.11 -16.36
CA THR A 216 43.88 41.17 -15.26
C THR A 216 42.40 40.99 -14.89
N GLU A 217 41.63 42.08 -14.90
CA GLU A 217 40.19 42.06 -14.64
C GLU A 217 39.44 41.39 -15.82
N LYS A 218 39.82 41.73 -17.04
CA LYS A 218 39.28 41.12 -18.25
C LYS A 218 39.53 39.60 -18.29
N HIS A 219 40.76 39.20 -18.03
CA HIS A 219 41.15 37.77 -18.02
C HIS A 219 40.36 36.94 -17.02
N PHE A 220 40.13 37.47 -15.82
CA PHE A 220 39.28 36.81 -14.83
C PHE A 220 37.87 36.56 -15.36
N PHE A 221 37.21 37.58 -15.92
CA PHE A 221 35.85 37.44 -16.43
C PHE A 221 35.74 36.59 -17.70
N HIS A 222 36.78 36.53 -18.54
CA HIS A 222 36.85 35.58 -19.65
C HIS A 222 36.79 34.13 -19.11
N LYS A 223 37.56 33.80 -18.09
CA LYS A 223 37.53 32.49 -17.43
C LYS A 223 36.18 32.19 -16.75
N VAL A 224 35.57 33.19 -16.13
CA VAL A 224 34.21 33.04 -15.57
C VAL A 224 33.21 32.73 -16.66
N ASN A 225 33.29 33.42 -17.81
CA ASN A 225 32.40 33.22 -18.94
C ASN A 225 32.58 31.85 -19.64
N GLU A 226 33.81 31.30 -19.60
CA GLU A 226 34.08 29.92 -20.07
C GLU A 226 33.39 28.85 -19.22
N ARG A 227 33.23 29.10 -17.91
CA ARG A 227 32.65 28.17 -16.95
C ARG A 227 31.13 28.33 -16.76
N LEU A 228 30.64 29.57 -16.91
CA LEU A 228 29.25 29.95 -16.74
C LEU A 228 28.66 30.46 -18.05
N SER A 229 27.55 29.91 -18.48
CA SER A 229 26.86 30.40 -19.67
C SER A 229 26.20 31.74 -19.39
N LYS A 230 26.71 32.82 -20.01
CA LYS A 230 26.22 34.21 -19.92
C LYS A 230 26.07 34.71 -18.48
N PRO A 231 27.17 34.88 -17.71
CA PRO A 231 27.09 35.42 -16.36
C PRO A 231 26.54 36.84 -16.35
N ASN A 232 25.71 37.17 -15.33
CA ASN A 232 25.23 38.54 -15.16
C ASN A 232 26.31 39.41 -14.55
N ILE A 233 26.85 40.34 -15.30
CA ILE A 233 27.96 41.20 -14.91
C ILE A 233 27.52 42.65 -14.84
N PHE A 234 27.76 43.30 -13.70
CA PHE A 234 27.70 44.75 -13.53
C PHE A 234 29.12 45.32 -13.44
N ILE A 235 29.35 46.51 -13.98
CA ILE A 235 30.63 47.23 -13.88
C ILE A 235 30.39 48.52 -13.10
N LEU A 236 31.05 48.65 -11.97
CA LEU A 236 31.04 49.85 -11.15
C LEU A 236 32.40 50.57 -11.32
N ASN A 237 32.40 51.68 -12.04
CA ASN A 237 33.54 52.58 -12.07
C ASN A 237 33.52 53.38 -10.76
N ASN A 238 34.17 52.86 -9.74
CA ASN A 238 34.21 53.42 -8.39
C ASN A 238 35.26 54.53 -8.29
N ARG A 239 35.20 55.35 -7.27
CA ARG A 239 36.01 56.55 -7.05
C ARG A 239 35.73 57.65 -8.06
N TRP A 240 34.51 57.74 -8.59
CA TRP A 240 34.09 58.76 -9.53
C TRP A 240 34.10 60.18 -8.90
N ASP A 241 34.27 60.29 -7.58
CA ASP A 241 34.54 61.54 -6.84
C ASP A 241 35.85 62.22 -7.30
N ALA A 242 36.84 61.48 -7.79
CA ALA A 242 38.06 62.04 -8.36
C ALA A 242 37.79 62.88 -9.59
N SER A 243 36.74 62.65 -10.39
CA SER A 243 36.34 63.43 -11.55
C SER A 243 35.86 64.82 -11.18
N ALA A 244 35.48 65.11 -9.95
CA ALA A 244 35.10 66.43 -9.48
C ALA A 244 36.28 67.43 -9.51
N SER A 245 37.54 66.97 -9.57
CA SER A 245 38.72 67.80 -9.70
C SER A 245 38.94 68.33 -11.08
N GLU A 246 38.35 67.67 -12.11
CA GLU A 246 38.51 68.04 -13.52
C GLU A 246 37.17 67.98 -14.27
N PRO A 247 36.20 68.83 -13.94
CA PRO A 247 34.85 68.75 -14.50
C PRO A 247 34.76 68.94 -16.00
N GLU A 248 35.72 69.62 -16.60
CA GLU A 248 35.76 69.86 -18.04
C GLU A 248 35.92 68.62 -18.92
N TYR A 249 36.59 67.58 -18.39
CA TYR A 249 36.84 66.34 -19.09
C TYR A 249 35.90 65.16 -18.64
N MET A 250 35.06 65.44 -17.69
CA MET A 250 34.26 64.41 -17.04
C MET A 250 33.36 63.57 -18.00
N GLU A 251 32.70 64.27 -18.93
CA GLU A 251 31.84 63.64 -19.94
C GLU A 251 32.62 62.81 -20.94
N ASP A 252 33.75 63.29 -21.40
CA ASP A 252 34.60 62.55 -22.35
C ASP A 252 35.19 61.29 -21.69
N VAL A 253 35.66 61.43 -20.48
CA VAL A 253 36.20 60.31 -19.71
C VAL A 253 35.05 59.24 -19.40
N ARG A 254 33.89 59.72 -19.02
CA ARG A 254 32.71 58.87 -18.81
C ARG A 254 32.34 58.06 -20.06
N LYS A 255 32.30 58.79 -21.22
CA LYS A 255 32.03 58.17 -22.51
C LYS A 255 33.09 57.12 -22.87
N GLN A 256 34.36 57.46 -22.71
CA GLN A 256 35.45 56.55 -23.02
C GLN A 256 35.42 55.26 -22.14
N HIS A 257 35.15 55.41 -20.86
CA HIS A 257 34.98 54.25 -19.98
C HIS A 257 33.75 53.45 -20.35
N THR A 258 32.62 54.08 -20.63
CA THR A 258 31.39 53.43 -21.06
C THR A 258 31.64 52.63 -22.35
N ASP A 259 32.21 53.21 -23.37
CA ASP A 259 32.50 52.56 -24.66
C ASP A 259 33.37 51.29 -24.46
N ARG A 260 34.39 51.38 -23.62
CA ARG A 260 35.29 50.27 -23.31
C ARG A 260 34.56 49.16 -22.53
N CYS A 261 33.74 49.51 -21.54
CA CYS A 261 32.95 48.58 -20.78
C CYS A 261 31.87 47.91 -21.64
N VAL A 262 31.19 48.66 -22.51
CA VAL A 262 30.24 48.12 -23.49
C VAL A 262 30.94 47.15 -24.43
N ASN A 263 32.10 47.54 -25.01
CA ASN A 263 32.86 46.64 -25.87
C ASN A 263 33.23 45.33 -25.12
N PHE A 264 33.65 45.44 -23.89
CA PHE A 264 33.99 44.28 -23.06
C PHE A 264 32.80 43.35 -22.84
N LEU A 265 31.62 43.88 -22.47
CA LEU A 265 30.43 43.09 -22.19
C LEU A 265 29.78 42.48 -23.45
N VAL A 266 29.78 43.25 -24.58
CA VAL A 266 29.07 42.88 -25.81
C VAL A 266 29.94 42.10 -26.78
N GLU A 267 31.15 42.56 -27.04
CA GLU A 267 32.01 42.00 -28.09
C GLU A 267 32.96 40.94 -27.56
N GLU A 268 33.59 41.18 -26.39
CA GLU A 268 34.54 40.26 -25.81
C GLU A 268 33.86 39.12 -25.04
N LEU A 269 32.94 39.41 -24.12
CA LEU A 269 32.27 38.41 -23.30
C LEU A 269 30.95 37.88 -23.90
N LYS A 270 30.28 38.69 -24.72
CA LYS A 270 28.98 38.37 -25.35
C LYS A 270 27.89 37.99 -24.34
N VAL A 271 27.87 38.64 -23.16
CA VAL A 271 26.97 38.34 -22.06
C VAL A 271 25.69 39.17 -22.09
N VAL A 272 25.69 40.30 -22.78
CA VAL A 272 24.57 41.24 -22.87
C VAL A 272 24.50 41.89 -24.26
N ASP A 273 23.27 42.26 -24.66
CA ASP A 273 23.05 42.99 -25.91
C ASP A 273 23.49 44.43 -25.80
N ARG A 274 23.87 45.05 -26.96
CA ARG A 274 24.39 46.40 -27.02
C ARG A 274 23.42 47.45 -26.47
N THR A 275 22.13 47.21 -26.57
CA THR A 275 21.07 48.08 -26.03
C THR A 275 20.96 48.02 -24.50
N GLN A 276 21.30 46.89 -23.90
CA GLN A 276 21.21 46.65 -22.45
C GLN A 276 22.53 46.90 -21.73
N ALA A 277 23.66 46.89 -22.45
CA ALA A 277 24.99 47.06 -21.86
C ALA A 277 25.17 48.35 -21.06
N PRO A 278 24.66 49.54 -21.51
CA PRO A 278 24.78 50.77 -20.73
C PRO A 278 24.08 50.66 -19.35
N ASN A 279 23.02 49.92 -19.24
CA ASN A 279 22.28 49.71 -17.97
C ASN A 279 23.04 48.82 -16.97
N ARG A 280 24.19 48.28 -17.35
CA ARG A 280 25.08 47.46 -16.50
C ARG A 280 26.34 48.20 -16.05
N ILE A 281 26.50 49.48 -16.44
CA ILE A 281 27.70 50.27 -16.23
C ILE A 281 27.32 51.50 -15.40
N PHE A 282 27.93 51.69 -14.26
CA PHE A 282 27.65 52.77 -13.32
C PHE A 282 28.93 53.49 -12.89
N PHE A 283 28.83 54.77 -12.62
CA PHE A 283 29.91 55.62 -12.14
C PHE A 283 29.60 56.11 -10.72
N VAL A 284 30.30 55.56 -9.75
CA VAL A 284 29.92 55.73 -8.35
C VAL A 284 31.09 56.13 -7.45
N SER A 285 30.77 56.79 -6.33
CA SER A 285 31.71 56.97 -5.23
C SER A 285 31.17 56.27 -3.98
N ALA A 286 31.53 55.01 -3.80
CA ALA A 286 31.07 54.21 -2.67
C ALA A 286 31.49 54.83 -1.32
N LYS A 287 32.62 55.51 -1.27
CA LYS A 287 33.10 56.19 -0.09
C LYS A 287 32.20 57.38 0.30
N GLU A 288 31.77 58.17 -0.65
CA GLU A 288 30.86 59.31 -0.39
C GLU A 288 29.50 58.78 0.05
N VAL A 289 28.95 57.75 -0.63
CA VAL A 289 27.67 57.14 -0.27
C VAL A 289 27.73 56.58 1.15
N LEU A 290 28.75 55.78 1.49
CA LEU A 290 28.92 55.23 2.83
C LEU A 290 29.01 56.34 3.88
N ASN A 291 29.82 57.37 3.63
CA ASN A 291 29.93 58.49 4.54
C ASN A 291 28.62 59.24 4.73
N SER A 292 27.81 59.44 3.65
CA SER A 292 26.53 60.11 3.77
C SER A 292 25.52 59.31 4.62
N HIS A 293 25.57 57.99 4.53
CA HIS A 293 24.75 57.14 5.42
C HIS A 293 25.20 57.19 6.89
N MET A 294 26.49 57.27 7.12
CA MET A 294 27.06 57.36 8.47
C MET A 294 26.96 58.75 9.09
N GLN A 295 26.97 59.80 8.25
CA GLN A 295 27.03 61.22 8.70
C GLN A 295 25.65 61.91 8.72
N ARG A 296 24.54 61.21 8.44
CA ARG A 296 23.21 61.83 8.46
C ARG A 296 22.86 62.64 9.73
N ALA A 297 23.72 62.59 10.76
CA ALA A 297 23.60 63.33 12.02
C ALA A 297 24.54 64.56 12.11
N GLN A 298 25.46 64.81 11.15
CA GLN A 298 26.40 65.93 11.21
C GLN A 298 26.41 66.63 9.85
N GLY A 299 25.74 67.77 9.76
CA GLY A 299 25.65 68.62 8.55
C GLY A 299 27.04 69.10 8.08
N GLY A 300 27.66 68.33 7.19
CA GLY A 300 28.89 68.72 6.48
C GLY A 300 28.57 69.20 5.08
N ALA A 301 29.36 70.10 4.50
CA ALA A 301 29.23 70.54 3.10
C ALA A 301 29.44 69.33 2.19
N LEU A 302 28.46 69.08 1.29
CA LEU A 302 28.51 68.00 0.29
C LEU A 302 29.45 68.45 -0.87
N ALA A 303 30.24 67.50 -1.33
CA ALA A 303 31.13 67.73 -2.47
C ALA A 303 30.32 68.04 -3.75
N GLU A 304 30.87 68.83 -4.66
CA GLU A 304 30.24 69.13 -5.94
C GLU A 304 29.92 67.85 -6.73
N GLY A 305 28.71 67.76 -7.33
CA GLY A 305 28.24 66.56 -8.04
C GLY A 305 27.88 65.37 -7.16
N PHE A 306 27.88 65.53 -5.82
CA PHE A 306 27.54 64.42 -4.89
C PHE A 306 26.15 63.85 -5.13
N GLN A 307 25.14 64.70 -5.35
CA GLN A 307 23.76 64.25 -5.54
C GLN A 307 23.62 63.38 -6.79
N GLU A 308 24.29 63.68 -7.84
CA GLU A 308 24.32 62.89 -9.08
C GLU A 308 24.95 61.53 -8.86
N ARG A 309 26.10 61.47 -8.17
CA ARG A 309 26.78 60.23 -7.83
C ARG A 309 25.99 59.38 -6.86
N LEU A 310 25.26 59.99 -5.92
CA LEU A 310 24.33 59.32 -5.01
C LEU A 310 23.14 58.71 -5.78
N GLN A 311 22.57 59.49 -6.70
CA GLN A 311 21.47 59.00 -7.54
C GLN A 311 21.92 57.86 -8.46
N GLU A 312 23.11 57.94 -9.00
CA GLU A 312 23.72 56.87 -9.81
C GLU A 312 23.89 55.58 -9.00
N PHE A 313 24.36 55.70 -7.72
CA PHE A 313 24.47 54.55 -6.85
C PHE A 313 23.09 53.96 -6.49
N GLN A 314 22.07 54.77 -6.26
CA GLN A 314 20.70 54.31 -6.02
C GLN A 314 20.12 53.65 -7.28
N ASN A 315 20.41 54.16 -8.48
CA ASN A 315 20.02 53.50 -9.73
C ASN A 315 20.71 52.14 -9.88
N PHE A 316 21.97 52.05 -9.49
CA PHE A 316 22.69 50.78 -9.46
C PHE A 316 21.97 49.81 -8.47
N GLU A 317 21.72 50.24 -7.24
CA GLU A 317 21.06 49.38 -6.23
C GLU A 317 19.71 48.84 -6.77
N ARG A 318 18.86 49.69 -7.35
CA ARG A 318 17.57 49.28 -7.91
C ARG A 318 17.73 48.28 -9.06
N THR A 319 18.55 48.65 -10.09
CA THR A 319 18.75 47.76 -11.24
C THR A 319 19.40 46.44 -10.84
N PHE A 320 20.27 46.48 -9.85
CA PHE A 320 20.91 45.32 -9.27
C PHE A 320 19.91 44.43 -8.56
N GLU A 321 19.04 44.97 -7.68
CA GLU A 321 18.01 44.19 -6.96
C GLU A 321 17.01 43.53 -7.91
N GLU A 322 16.58 44.25 -8.96
CA GLU A 322 15.71 43.69 -10.00
C GLU A 322 16.40 42.56 -10.76
N CYS A 323 17.63 42.78 -11.19
CA CYS A 323 18.39 41.79 -11.95
C CYS A 323 18.70 40.54 -11.14
N ILE A 324 19.17 40.67 -9.88
CA ILE A 324 19.54 39.51 -9.08
C ILE A 324 18.30 38.69 -8.72
N SER A 325 17.19 39.36 -8.42
CA SER A 325 15.94 38.66 -8.07
C SER A 325 15.44 37.77 -9.21
N GLN A 326 15.43 38.31 -10.44
CA GLN A 326 15.03 37.54 -11.62
C GLN A 326 16.05 36.48 -12.02
N SER A 327 17.33 36.88 -12.04
CA SER A 327 18.45 36.03 -12.43
C SER A 327 18.60 34.83 -11.47
N ALA A 328 18.54 35.07 -10.16
CA ALA A 328 18.70 34.02 -9.17
C ALA A 328 17.59 32.98 -9.24
N VAL A 329 16.34 33.40 -9.46
CA VAL A 329 15.24 32.45 -9.66
C VAL A 329 15.50 31.54 -10.85
N LYS A 330 15.91 32.12 -11.97
CA LYS A 330 16.22 31.34 -13.17
C LYS A 330 17.43 30.44 -12.97
N THR A 331 18.57 31.00 -12.56
CA THR A 331 19.82 30.22 -12.39
C THR A 331 19.74 29.13 -11.33
N LYS A 332 19.03 29.39 -10.25
CA LYS A 332 18.95 28.44 -9.13
C LYS A 332 17.84 27.38 -9.27
N PHE A 333 16.74 27.70 -9.97
CA PHE A 333 15.55 26.86 -9.94
C PHE A 333 15.18 26.24 -11.31
N GLU A 334 15.54 26.85 -12.44
CA GLU A 334 15.14 26.38 -13.78
C GLU A 334 15.54 24.92 -14.02
N GLN A 335 16.82 24.60 -13.83
CA GLN A 335 17.34 23.25 -14.06
C GLN A 335 16.73 22.22 -13.12
N HIS A 336 16.46 22.62 -11.88
CA HIS A 336 15.80 21.74 -10.91
C HIS A 336 14.33 21.51 -11.27
N THR A 337 13.65 22.54 -11.78
CA THR A 337 12.27 22.44 -12.27
C THR A 337 12.17 21.49 -13.47
N ILE A 338 13.10 21.61 -14.43
CA ILE A 338 13.18 20.70 -15.59
C ILE A 338 13.41 19.25 -15.11
N ARG A 339 14.37 19.05 -14.21
CA ARG A 339 14.63 17.72 -13.62
C ARG A 339 13.44 17.16 -12.87
N ALA A 340 12.73 18.00 -12.11
CA ALA A 340 11.51 17.59 -11.40
C ALA A 340 10.44 17.12 -12.38
N LYS A 341 10.20 17.85 -13.48
CA LYS A 341 9.25 17.43 -14.53
C LYS A 341 9.64 16.08 -15.14
N GLN A 342 10.92 15.88 -15.46
CA GLN A 342 11.41 14.59 -15.98
C GLN A 342 11.22 13.43 -14.99
N ILE A 343 11.46 13.67 -13.71
CA ILE A 343 11.25 12.66 -12.68
C ILE A 343 9.77 12.31 -12.56
N ILE A 344 8.89 13.31 -12.51
CA ILE A 344 7.43 13.08 -12.44
C ILE A 344 6.97 12.29 -13.66
N GLU A 345 7.37 12.67 -14.86
CA GLU A 345 7.00 11.98 -16.10
C GLU A 345 7.48 10.53 -16.10
N THR A 346 8.71 10.29 -15.64
CA THR A 346 9.24 8.92 -15.55
C THR A 346 8.50 8.08 -14.53
N VAL A 347 8.25 8.60 -13.33
CA VAL A 347 7.51 7.89 -12.30
C VAL A 347 6.06 7.64 -12.73
N LYS A 348 5.42 8.62 -13.36
CA LYS A 348 4.09 8.52 -13.96
C LYS A 348 4.04 7.41 -15.02
N SER A 349 5.04 7.36 -15.91
CA SER A 349 5.18 6.28 -16.90
C SER A 349 5.31 4.91 -16.25
N ILE A 350 6.08 4.78 -15.17
CA ILE A 350 6.18 3.54 -14.40
C ILE A 350 4.82 3.14 -13.81
N MET A 351 4.09 4.12 -13.23
CA MET A 351 2.75 3.86 -12.69
C MET A 351 1.78 3.43 -13.78
N ASP A 352 1.85 4.03 -14.96
CA ASP A 352 1.02 3.65 -16.10
C ASP A 352 1.34 2.23 -16.58
N HIS A 353 2.60 1.84 -16.67
CA HIS A 353 3.00 0.47 -17.01
C HIS A 353 2.49 -0.55 -16.00
N ILE A 354 2.63 -0.27 -14.70
CA ILE A 354 2.10 -1.14 -13.63
C ILE A 354 0.59 -1.24 -13.72
N ASN A 355 -0.12 -0.13 -13.97
CA ASN A 355 -1.56 -0.12 -14.11
C ASN A 355 -2.04 -0.96 -15.31
N ILE A 356 -1.37 -0.84 -16.45
CA ILE A 356 -1.68 -1.62 -17.67
C ILE A 356 -1.42 -3.09 -17.41
N ALA A 357 -0.24 -3.46 -16.90
CA ALA A 357 0.11 -4.84 -16.59
C ALA A 357 -0.86 -5.47 -15.56
N ALA A 358 -1.27 -4.70 -14.56
CA ALA A 358 -2.26 -5.15 -13.59
C ALA A 358 -3.64 -5.32 -14.21
N ALA A 359 -4.04 -4.43 -15.14
CA ALA A 359 -5.30 -4.51 -15.85
C ALA A 359 -5.37 -5.76 -16.74
N GLU A 360 -4.33 -6.00 -17.54
CA GLU A 360 -4.25 -7.18 -18.42
C GLU A 360 -4.31 -8.48 -17.59
N LYS A 361 -3.52 -8.56 -16.53
CA LYS A 361 -3.49 -9.74 -15.67
C LYS A 361 -4.81 -9.93 -14.89
N ARG A 362 -5.49 -8.83 -14.54
CA ARG A 362 -6.82 -8.86 -13.93
C ARG A 362 -7.87 -9.42 -14.90
N VAL A 363 -7.86 -9.00 -16.16
CA VAL A 363 -8.79 -9.52 -17.19
C VAL A 363 -8.58 -11.01 -17.36
N LEU A 364 -7.34 -11.47 -17.54
CA LEU A 364 -7.02 -12.90 -17.65
C LEU A 364 -7.46 -13.69 -16.40
N SER A 365 -7.25 -13.12 -15.21
CA SER A 365 -7.67 -13.78 -13.96
C SER A 365 -9.19 -13.81 -13.78
N LEU A 366 -9.92 -12.81 -14.30
CA LEU A 366 -11.37 -12.79 -14.31
C LEU A 366 -11.93 -13.86 -15.26
N GLU A 367 -11.38 -13.95 -16.46
CA GLU A 367 -11.76 -14.96 -17.45
C GLU A 367 -11.48 -16.37 -16.92
N GLU A 368 -10.32 -16.60 -16.35
CA GLU A 368 -9.98 -17.88 -15.74
C GLU A 368 -10.92 -18.22 -14.57
N ARG A 369 -11.23 -17.24 -13.71
CA ARG A 369 -12.17 -17.45 -12.60
C ARG A 369 -13.58 -17.80 -13.12
N GLU A 370 -14.05 -17.13 -14.15
CA GLU A 370 -15.35 -17.40 -14.75
C GLU A 370 -15.40 -18.81 -15.34
N ASN A 371 -14.36 -19.21 -16.05
CA ASN A 371 -14.21 -20.56 -16.56
C ASN A 371 -14.22 -21.62 -15.41
N GLN A 372 -13.57 -21.32 -14.28
CA GLN A 372 -13.58 -22.23 -13.13
C GLN A 372 -14.96 -22.28 -12.44
N ILE A 373 -15.67 -21.17 -12.39
CA ILE A 373 -17.05 -21.10 -11.87
C ILE A 373 -17.99 -21.91 -12.76
N ASP A 374 -17.95 -21.71 -14.06
CA ASP A 374 -18.76 -22.43 -15.02
C ASP A 374 -18.51 -23.95 -14.92
N ARG A 375 -17.25 -24.32 -14.79
CA ARG A 375 -16.86 -25.72 -14.59
C ARG A 375 -17.38 -26.28 -13.28
N LEU A 376 -17.30 -25.51 -12.19
CA LEU A 376 -17.83 -25.90 -10.88
C LEU A 376 -19.35 -26.10 -10.94
N ASP A 377 -20.06 -25.16 -11.56
CA ASP A 377 -21.50 -25.22 -11.71
C ASP A 377 -21.92 -26.37 -12.62
N PHE A 378 -21.18 -26.63 -13.68
CA PHE A 378 -21.37 -27.79 -14.52
C PHE A 378 -21.22 -29.10 -13.71
N VAL A 379 -20.12 -29.26 -12.99
CA VAL A 379 -19.85 -30.44 -12.16
C VAL A 379 -20.95 -30.63 -11.11
N ARG A 380 -21.37 -29.54 -10.45
CA ARG A 380 -22.41 -29.56 -9.43
C ARG A 380 -23.77 -29.96 -10.00
N ASN A 381 -24.16 -29.38 -11.11
CA ASN A 381 -25.45 -29.67 -11.75
C ASN A 381 -25.49 -31.10 -12.29
N GLN A 382 -24.41 -31.53 -12.95
CA GLN A 382 -24.30 -32.89 -13.46
C GLN A 382 -24.29 -33.94 -12.31
N LEU A 383 -23.61 -33.66 -11.21
CA LEU A 383 -23.59 -34.55 -10.05
C LEU A 383 -25.01 -34.75 -9.49
N ASN A 384 -25.80 -33.68 -9.38
CA ASN A 384 -27.18 -33.78 -8.90
C ASN A 384 -28.08 -34.66 -9.81
N ILE A 385 -27.92 -34.52 -11.10
CA ILE A 385 -28.62 -35.36 -12.06
C ILE A 385 -28.18 -36.81 -11.95
N LEU A 386 -26.88 -37.03 -11.91
CA LEU A 386 -26.28 -38.36 -11.79
C LEU A 386 -26.68 -39.08 -10.50
N ILE A 387 -26.80 -38.36 -9.36
CA ILE A 387 -27.26 -38.92 -8.10
C ILE A 387 -28.65 -39.55 -8.29
N GLU A 388 -29.55 -38.85 -8.94
CA GLU A 388 -30.91 -39.37 -9.13
C GLU A 388 -30.98 -40.52 -10.15
N GLU A 389 -30.20 -40.44 -11.22
CA GLU A 389 -30.11 -41.52 -12.21
C GLU A 389 -29.48 -42.80 -11.61
N ILE A 390 -28.39 -42.65 -10.85
CA ILE A 390 -27.72 -43.77 -10.26
C ILE A 390 -28.57 -44.41 -9.13
N LYS A 391 -29.28 -43.59 -8.32
CA LYS A 391 -30.24 -44.11 -7.36
C LYS A 391 -31.31 -44.97 -8.06
N LYS A 392 -31.84 -44.46 -9.16
CA LYS A 392 -32.81 -45.20 -9.96
C LYS A 392 -32.25 -46.53 -10.50
N LYS A 393 -31.00 -46.45 -11.02
CA LYS A 393 -30.30 -47.62 -11.54
C LYS A 393 -29.99 -48.67 -10.45
N ILE A 394 -29.50 -48.21 -9.28
CA ILE A 394 -29.26 -49.06 -8.12
C ILE A 394 -30.59 -49.76 -7.75
N LYS A 395 -31.69 -49.02 -7.72
CA LYS A 395 -32.99 -49.57 -7.42
C LYS A 395 -33.39 -50.65 -8.41
N THR A 396 -33.23 -50.42 -9.70
CA THR A 396 -33.54 -51.37 -10.75
C THR A 396 -32.72 -52.66 -10.61
N VAL A 397 -31.42 -52.52 -10.41
CA VAL A 397 -30.49 -53.66 -10.22
C VAL A 397 -30.83 -54.44 -8.95
N THR A 398 -31.16 -53.75 -7.87
CA THR A 398 -31.54 -54.36 -6.61
C THR A 398 -32.85 -55.12 -6.71
N GLU A 399 -33.82 -54.57 -7.43
CA GLU A 399 -35.12 -55.27 -7.73
C GLU A 399 -34.92 -56.52 -8.59
N GLU A 400 -34.04 -56.45 -9.59
CA GLU A 400 -33.67 -57.61 -10.43
C GLU A 400 -33.00 -58.72 -9.60
N VAL A 401 -32.06 -58.35 -8.72
CA VAL A 401 -31.36 -59.29 -7.84
C VAL A 401 -32.35 -59.92 -6.87
N GLU A 402 -33.23 -59.10 -6.25
CA GLU A 402 -34.26 -59.59 -5.33
C GLU A 402 -35.16 -60.61 -6.01
N HIS A 403 -35.60 -60.33 -7.23
CA HIS A 403 -36.45 -61.24 -7.98
C HIS A 403 -35.70 -62.54 -8.35
N LYS A 404 -34.40 -62.42 -8.78
CA LYS A 404 -33.60 -63.62 -9.09
C LYS A 404 -33.35 -64.51 -7.89
N VAL A 405 -32.98 -63.87 -6.73
CA VAL A 405 -32.74 -64.59 -5.50
C VAL A 405 -34.04 -65.17 -4.92
N SER A 406 -35.14 -64.42 -5.00
CA SER A 406 -36.46 -64.89 -4.55
C SER A 406 -36.90 -66.13 -5.34
N ASN A 407 -36.71 -66.11 -6.65
CA ASN A 407 -37.06 -67.28 -7.50
C ASN A 407 -36.14 -68.47 -7.21
N ALA A 408 -34.83 -68.22 -7.02
CA ALA A 408 -33.88 -69.29 -6.67
C ALA A 408 -34.14 -69.88 -5.28
N MET A 409 -34.61 -69.06 -4.37
CA MET A 409 -34.94 -69.48 -3.03
C MET A 409 -36.24 -70.23 -2.90
N ALA A 410 -37.21 -69.93 -3.78
CA ALA A 410 -38.50 -70.65 -3.78
C ALA A 410 -38.34 -72.20 -3.88
N ASP A 411 -37.27 -72.61 -4.57
CA ASP A 411 -36.92 -74.03 -4.75
C ASP A 411 -36.19 -74.62 -3.52
N GLU A 412 -35.59 -73.77 -2.69
CA GLU A 412 -34.76 -74.27 -1.51
C GLU A 412 -35.41 -73.99 -0.18
N ILE A 413 -36.62 -73.48 -0.14
CA ILE A 413 -37.35 -73.06 1.07
C ILE A 413 -37.56 -74.18 2.11
N CYS A 414 -37.80 -75.38 1.68
CA CYS A 414 -38.01 -76.49 2.62
C CYS A 414 -36.83 -76.84 3.51
N ARG A 415 -35.66 -76.38 3.14
CA ARG A 415 -34.42 -76.67 3.84
C ARG A 415 -33.99 -75.51 4.80
N LEU A 416 -34.35 -74.28 4.41
CA LEU A 416 -33.99 -73.08 5.14
C LEU A 416 -34.79 -72.82 6.42
N SER A 417 -36.09 -73.14 6.39
CA SER A 417 -36.96 -72.89 7.52
C SER A 417 -36.54 -73.67 8.79
N VAL A 418 -35.98 -74.85 8.65
CA VAL A 418 -35.55 -75.69 9.77
C VAL A 418 -34.24 -75.14 10.40
N LEU A 419 -33.30 -74.73 9.57
CA LEU A 419 -31.97 -74.19 9.98
C LEU A 419 -32.08 -72.87 10.70
N VAL A 420 -33.01 -72.01 10.28
CA VAL A 420 -33.18 -70.66 10.85
C VAL A 420 -33.86 -70.70 12.19
N ASP A 421 -34.80 -71.62 12.42
CA ASP A 421 -35.54 -71.78 13.70
C ASP A 421 -34.63 -72.31 14.82
N GLU A 422 -33.51 -72.99 14.51
CA GLU A 422 -32.54 -73.51 15.47
C GLU A 422 -31.42 -72.49 15.84
N PHE A 423 -31.38 -71.38 15.20
CA PHE A 423 -30.32 -70.37 15.40
C PHE A 423 -30.76 -69.34 16.48
N HIS A 424 -30.06 -69.32 17.63
CA HIS A 424 -30.29 -68.40 18.73
C HIS A 424 -28.97 -67.77 19.15
N THR A 425 -28.75 -66.51 18.84
CA THR A 425 -27.59 -65.77 19.26
C THR A 425 -27.99 -64.42 19.85
N ASP A 426 -27.34 -64.03 20.95
CA ASP A 426 -27.61 -62.75 21.59
C ASP A 426 -27.07 -61.60 20.76
N PHE A 427 -27.93 -60.64 20.51
CA PHE A 427 -27.61 -59.47 19.70
C PHE A 427 -27.14 -58.31 20.58
N HIS A 428 -25.99 -57.66 20.21
CA HIS A 428 -25.46 -56.48 20.89
C HIS A 428 -25.22 -55.36 19.88
N PRO A 429 -25.53 -54.09 20.24
CA PRO A 429 -25.50 -52.98 19.28
C PRO A 429 -24.12 -52.46 18.89
N SER A 430 -23.02 -53.08 19.31
CA SER A 430 -21.66 -52.67 18.88
C SER A 430 -21.30 -53.27 17.53
N SER A 431 -20.54 -52.52 16.70
CA SER A 431 -20.19 -52.94 15.35
C SER A 431 -19.40 -54.27 15.31
N HIS A 432 -18.69 -54.60 16.38
CA HIS A 432 -17.98 -55.87 16.51
C HIS A 432 -18.92 -57.03 16.72
N VAL A 433 -19.92 -56.87 17.56
CA VAL A 433 -20.93 -57.92 17.86
C VAL A 433 -21.80 -58.15 16.64
N LEU A 434 -22.09 -57.09 15.89
CA LEU A 434 -22.85 -57.20 14.65
C LEU A 434 -22.08 -58.02 13.59
N LYS A 435 -20.78 -57.81 13.50
CA LYS A 435 -19.93 -58.60 12.62
C LYS A 435 -19.84 -60.07 13.03
N LEU A 436 -19.76 -60.33 14.34
CA LEU A 436 -19.77 -61.67 14.89
C LEU A 436 -21.11 -62.37 14.66
N TYR A 437 -22.19 -61.67 14.90
CA TYR A 437 -23.55 -62.17 14.68
C TYR A 437 -23.80 -62.57 13.24
N LYS A 438 -23.27 -61.79 12.28
CA LYS A 438 -23.27 -62.12 10.85
C LYS A 438 -22.49 -63.43 10.57
N GLN A 439 -21.34 -63.56 11.20
CA GLN A 439 -20.52 -64.73 10.98
C GLN A 439 -21.15 -66.04 11.49
N GLU A 440 -21.75 -66.02 12.67
CA GLU A 440 -22.39 -67.18 13.24
C GLU A 440 -23.62 -67.62 12.41
N LEU A 441 -24.39 -66.67 11.96
CA LEU A 441 -25.56 -66.98 11.12
C LEU A 441 -25.14 -67.46 9.71
N LEU A 442 -24.13 -66.77 9.10
CA LEU A 442 -23.58 -67.21 7.84
C LEU A 442 -23.05 -68.63 7.92
N SER A 443 -22.32 -68.92 9.01
CA SER A 443 -21.79 -70.27 9.22
C SER A 443 -22.87 -71.34 9.27
N HIS A 444 -23.97 -71.02 9.94
CA HIS A 444 -25.08 -71.96 10.09
C HIS A 444 -25.93 -72.18 8.82
N VAL A 445 -26.08 -71.05 8.03
CA VAL A 445 -26.89 -71.06 6.81
C VAL A 445 -26.08 -71.46 5.59
N GLU A 446 -24.77 -71.05 5.57
CA GLU A 446 -23.87 -71.33 4.45
C GLU A 446 -23.68 -72.80 4.19
N GLU A 447 -23.56 -73.67 5.23
CA GLU A 447 -23.40 -75.10 5.05
C GLU A 447 -24.57 -75.80 4.36
N GLY A 448 -25.75 -75.29 4.53
CA GLY A 448 -26.98 -75.91 3.99
C GLY A 448 -27.44 -75.41 2.66
N MET A 449 -27.45 -74.05 2.50
CA MET A 449 -28.10 -73.39 1.36
C MET A 449 -27.20 -72.40 0.60
N GLY A 450 -26.20 -71.79 1.27
CA GLY A 450 -25.37 -70.79 0.61
C GLY A 450 -24.63 -71.27 -0.61
N LYS A 451 -24.14 -72.51 -0.61
CA LYS A 451 -23.45 -73.13 -1.75
C LYS A 451 -24.36 -73.30 -2.99
N ASN A 452 -25.64 -73.67 -2.78
CA ASN A 452 -26.55 -73.87 -3.89
C ASN A 452 -27.05 -72.51 -4.45
N LEU A 453 -27.32 -71.56 -3.61
CA LEU A 453 -27.68 -70.22 -4.03
C LEU A 453 -26.53 -69.53 -4.71
N ALA A 454 -25.30 -69.63 -4.16
CA ALA A 454 -24.09 -69.12 -4.79
C ALA A 454 -23.93 -69.69 -6.21
N PHE A 455 -24.08 -70.98 -6.39
CA PHE A 455 -23.97 -71.63 -7.70
C PHE A 455 -25.01 -71.13 -8.70
N ARG A 456 -26.25 -70.85 -8.24
CA ARG A 456 -27.35 -70.41 -9.11
C ARG A 456 -27.35 -68.93 -9.45
N CYS A 457 -26.91 -68.08 -8.48
CA CYS A 457 -27.09 -66.62 -8.55
C CYS A 457 -25.80 -65.82 -8.69
N SER A 458 -24.64 -66.31 -8.13
CA SER A 458 -23.44 -65.51 -8.00
C SER A 458 -22.92 -64.95 -9.33
N ASP A 459 -22.80 -65.77 -10.35
CA ASP A 459 -22.22 -65.30 -11.66
C ASP A 459 -23.14 -64.30 -12.35
N ALA A 460 -24.44 -64.50 -12.29
CA ALA A 460 -25.39 -63.56 -12.90
C ALA A 460 -25.50 -62.23 -12.19
N VAL A 461 -25.41 -62.26 -10.84
CA VAL A 461 -25.40 -61.05 -10.00
C VAL A 461 -24.08 -60.30 -10.17
N ASN A 462 -22.95 -61.01 -10.17
CA ASN A 462 -21.65 -60.39 -10.41
C ASN A 462 -21.57 -59.68 -11.75
N ALA A 463 -22.07 -60.30 -12.83
CA ALA A 463 -22.11 -59.67 -14.17
C ALA A 463 -22.97 -58.38 -14.16
N SER A 464 -24.13 -58.41 -13.46
CA SER A 464 -25.00 -57.23 -13.33
C SER A 464 -24.37 -56.13 -12.51
N VAL A 465 -23.69 -56.44 -11.38
CA VAL A 465 -23.01 -55.48 -10.52
C VAL A 465 -21.84 -54.85 -11.26
N GLN A 466 -20.96 -55.67 -11.88
CA GLN A 466 -19.80 -55.16 -12.62
C GLN A 466 -20.20 -54.26 -13.81
N SER A 467 -21.25 -54.64 -14.59
CA SER A 467 -21.79 -53.81 -15.63
C SER A 467 -22.26 -52.46 -15.09
N SER A 468 -22.98 -52.46 -14.00
CA SER A 468 -23.53 -51.27 -13.38
C SER A 468 -22.43 -50.36 -12.76
N GLN A 469 -21.42 -50.99 -12.18
CA GLN A 469 -20.25 -50.24 -11.64
C GLN A 469 -19.49 -49.57 -12.79
N LYS A 470 -19.32 -50.27 -13.92
CA LYS A 470 -18.68 -49.69 -15.11
C LYS A 470 -19.45 -48.50 -15.66
N ASP A 471 -20.78 -48.65 -15.79
CA ASP A 471 -21.66 -47.57 -16.24
C ASP A 471 -21.59 -46.35 -15.28
N MET A 472 -21.53 -46.58 -13.96
CA MET A 472 -21.36 -45.49 -12.97
C MET A 472 -20.06 -44.72 -13.22
N ILE A 473 -18.97 -45.43 -13.54
CA ILE A 473 -17.68 -44.80 -13.82
C ILE A 473 -17.75 -43.99 -15.11
N GLU A 474 -18.32 -44.54 -16.17
CA GLU A 474 -18.46 -43.84 -17.45
C GLU A 474 -19.29 -42.56 -17.30
N CYS A 475 -20.28 -42.57 -16.42
CA CYS A 475 -21.10 -41.38 -16.13
C CYS A 475 -20.35 -40.33 -15.30
N VAL A 476 -19.51 -40.73 -14.34
CA VAL A 476 -18.75 -39.80 -13.46
C VAL A 476 -17.46 -39.29 -14.12
N GLN A 477 -16.86 -40.07 -15.02
CA GLN A 477 -15.59 -39.76 -15.68
C GLN A 477 -15.53 -38.35 -16.28
N PRO A 478 -16.55 -37.79 -16.97
CA PRO A 478 -16.50 -36.43 -17.50
C PRO A 478 -16.42 -35.33 -16.45
N LEU A 479 -16.80 -35.62 -15.19
CA LEU A 479 -16.78 -34.67 -14.09
C LEU A 479 -15.41 -34.50 -13.45
N LEU A 480 -14.48 -35.42 -13.72
CA LEU A 480 -13.18 -35.49 -13.12
C LEU A 480 -12.09 -34.85 -13.99
N PRO A 481 -11.02 -34.33 -13.38
CA PRO A 481 -9.85 -33.86 -14.11
C PRO A 481 -9.19 -34.99 -14.89
N PRO A 482 -8.51 -34.71 -16.03
CA PRO A 482 -7.84 -35.72 -16.86
C PRO A 482 -6.84 -36.60 -16.10
N ALA A 483 -6.15 -36.03 -15.11
CA ALA A 483 -5.20 -36.74 -14.28
C ALA A 483 -5.88 -37.84 -13.41
N VAL A 484 -7.10 -37.57 -12.94
CA VAL A 484 -7.87 -38.51 -12.10
C VAL A 484 -8.63 -39.51 -12.98
N GLN A 485 -9.04 -39.11 -14.20
CA GLN A 485 -9.74 -39.99 -15.14
C GLN A 485 -8.93 -41.26 -15.47
N SER A 486 -7.62 -41.15 -15.57
CA SER A 486 -6.74 -42.29 -15.84
C SER A 486 -6.65 -43.30 -14.68
N GLN A 487 -6.94 -42.85 -13.45
CA GLN A 487 -6.83 -43.65 -12.22
C GLN A 487 -8.21 -44.17 -11.74
N ILE A 488 -9.30 -43.69 -12.32
CA ILE A 488 -10.65 -43.97 -11.86
C ILE A 488 -10.96 -45.49 -11.86
N ASN A 489 -10.38 -46.22 -12.82
CA ASN A 489 -10.54 -47.68 -12.94
C ASN A 489 -9.93 -48.45 -11.77
N MET A 490 -9.03 -47.83 -10.99
CA MET A 490 -8.46 -48.44 -9.78
C MET A 490 -9.42 -48.37 -8.59
N LEU A 491 -10.48 -47.57 -8.66
CA LEU A 491 -11.49 -47.43 -7.61
C LEU A 491 -12.50 -48.59 -7.61
N ILE A 492 -12.53 -49.38 -8.69
CA ILE A 492 -13.34 -50.58 -8.74
C ILE A 492 -12.61 -51.69 -7.97
N PRO A 493 -13.28 -52.38 -7.04
CA PRO A 493 -12.71 -53.57 -6.42
C PRO A 493 -12.44 -54.60 -7.51
N SER A 494 -11.19 -55.03 -7.66
CA SER A 494 -10.79 -56.09 -8.63
C SER A 494 -11.29 -57.50 -8.18
N ARG A 495 -11.92 -57.60 -7.01
CA ARG A 495 -12.49 -58.84 -6.48
C ARG A 495 -13.89 -59.06 -7.01
N LYS A 496 -14.21 -60.28 -7.35
CA LYS A 496 -15.62 -60.69 -7.58
C LYS A 496 -16.41 -60.41 -6.31
N PHE A 497 -17.56 -59.80 -6.49
CA PHE A 497 -18.49 -59.56 -5.40
C PHE A 497 -19.09 -60.89 -4.98
N ASP A 498 -18.79 -61.34 -3.74
CA ASP A 498 -19.36 -62.55 -3.18
C ASP A 498 -20.62 -62.20 -2.43
N LEU A 499 -21.75 -62.72 -2.93
CA LEU A 499 -23.01 -62.62 -2.28
C LEU A 499 -22.99 -63.52 -1.03
N SER A 500 -23.15 -62.89 0.10
CA SER A 500 -23.39 -63.60 1.36
C SER A 500 -24.89 -63.80 1.53
N TYR A 501 -25.30 -65.05 1.46
CA TYR A 501 -26.71 -65.43 1.66
C TYR A 501 -27.03 -65.52 3.15
N ASP A 502 -26.92 -64.40 3.84
CA ASP A 502 -27.21 -64.30 5.26
C ASP A 502 -28.71 -64.18 5.47
N LEU A 503 -29.31 -65.16 6.12
CA LEU A 503 -30.75 -65.20 6.35
C LEU A 503 -31.17 -64.62 7.69
N ASN A 504 -30.27 -64.05 8.44
CA ASN A 504 -30.47 -63.71 9.83
C ASN A 504 -30.98 -62.29 10.05
N CYS A 505 -32.12 -62.22 10.65
CA CYS A 505 -32.84 -60.99 10.97
C CYS A 505 -32.22 -60.15 12.08
N ALA A 506 -31.46 -60.76 12.97
CA ALA A 506 -30.92 -60.11 14.14
C ALA A 506 -29.84 -59.10 13.79
N THR A 507 -29.13 -59.29 12.69
CA THR A 507 -28.11 -58.37 12.20
C THR A 507 -28.68 -57.03 11.83
N LEU A 508 -29.90 -57.03 11.37
CA LEU A 508 -30.57 -55.88 10.80
C LEU A 508 -31.05 -54.88 11.86
N CYS A 509 -31.36 -55.36 13.06
CA CYS A 509 -32.09 -54.53 14.04
C CYS A 509 -31.19 -53.76 14.98
N ALA A 510 -29.97 -54.18 15.23
CA ALA A 510 -29.23 -53.68 16.37
C ALA A 510 -28.29 -52.50 16.07
N ASP A 511 -27.66 -52.52 14.93
CA ASP A 511 -26.70 -51.47 14.60
C ASP A 511 -27.33 -50.14 14.15
N PHE A 512 -28.64 -50.21 13.93
CA PHE A 512 -29.37 -49.07 13.41
C PHE A 512 -29.99 -48.17 14.45
N GLN A 513 -29.86 -48.53 15.72
CA GLN A 513 -30.28 -47.67 16.82
C GLN A 513 -29.24 -46.59 17.20
N GLU A 514 -28.03 -46.70 16.70
CA GLU A 514 -26.97 -45.75 17.00
C GLU A 514 -26.91 -44.60 15.99
N ASN A 515 -27.27 -43.49 16.47
CA ASN A 515 -26.90 -42.15 16.04
C ASN A 515 -26.88 -41.90 14.54
N ILE A 516 -28.05 -41.68 14.06
CA ILE A 516 -28.30 -41.24 12.68
C ILE A 516 -28.35 -39.71 12.58
N GLU A 517 -27.89 -39.00 13.62
CA GLU A 517 -27.85 -37.57 13.58
C GLU A 517 -26.66 -37.09 12.79
N PHE A 518 -26.95 -36.29 11.79
CA PHE A 518 -25.97 -35.58 11.01
C PHE A 518 -25.21 -34.61 11.91
N GLN A 519 -23.93 -34.86 12.13
CA GLN A 519 -23.05 -33.88 12.75
C GLN A 519 -22.21 -33.25 11.68
N PHE A 520 -22.57 -32.02 11.34
CA PHE A 520 -21.78 -31.19 10.46
C PHE A 520 -20.41 -30.90 11.11
N SER A 521 -19.28 -31.16 10.43
CA SER A 521 -17.93 -31.00 11.01
C SER A 521 -17.58 -29.57 11.34
N LEU A 522 -18.25 -28.59 10.68
CA LEU A 522 -18.23 -27.15 10.97
C LEU A 522 -19.47 -26.72 11.77
N GLY A 523 -20.22 -27.65 12.35
CA GLY A 523 -21.29 -27.35 13.30
C GLY A 523 -20.76 -26.51 14.46
N TRP A 524 -21.65 -25.82 15.14
CA TRP A 524 -21.33 -24.88 16.23
C TRP A 524 -20.31 -25.44 17.23
N THR A 525 -20.44 -26.69 17.62
CA THR A 525 -19.52 -27.40 18.55
C THR A 525 -18.11 -27.55 17.95
N SER A 526 -18.00 -27.82 16.68
CA SER A 526 -16.73 -27.99 15.98
C SER A 526 -16.05 -26.64 15.72
N LEU A 527 -16.81 -25.60 15.39
CA LEU A 527 -16.32 -24.24 15.27
C LEU A 527 -15.84 -23.68 16.60
N VAL A 528 -16.59 -23.88 17.65
CA VAL A 528 -16.21 -23.50 19.03
C VAL A 528 -14.90 -24.17 19.43
N ASN A 529 -14.71 -25.45 19.10
CA ASN A 529 -13.44 -26.15 19.33
C ASN A 529 -12.28 -25.60 18.53
N ARG A 530 -12.53 -25.17 17.31
CA ARG A 530 -11.49 -24.70 16.40
C ARG A 530 -11.05 -23.26 16.67
N PHE A 531 -11.99 -22.38 17.04
CA PHE A 531 -11.73 -20.96 17.29
C PHE A 531 -11.37 -20.63 18.73
N LEU A 532 -11.89 -21.40 19.70
CA LEU A 532 -11.63 -21.16 21.13
C LEU A 532 -10.56 -22.08 21.72
N GLY A 533 -10.09 -23.07 20.94
CA GLY A 533 -9.18 -24.11 21.44
C GLY A 533 -9.84 -25.13 22.36
N PRO A 534 -9.31 -26.35 22.46
CA PRO A 534 -9.98 -27.45 23.13
C PRO A 534 -10.27 -27.24 24.63
N ALA A 535 -9.46 -26.43 25.30
CA ALA A 535 -9.68 -26.14 26.73
C ALA A 535 -10.82 -25.13 26.98
N ASN A 536 -10.93 -24.10 26.13
CA ASN A 536 -11.96 -23.06 26.23
C ASN A 536 -13.29 -23.52 25.63
N ALA A 537 -13.24 -24.34 24.59
CA ALA A 537 -14.42 -24.96 23.98
C ALA A 537 -15.17 -25.86 24.93
N LYS A 538 -14.46 -26.64 25.75
CA LYS A 538 -15.06 -27.49 26.77
C LYS A 538 -15.81 -26.69 27.86
N ARG A 539 -15.27 -25.50 28.21
CA ARG A 539 -15.94 -24.55 29.12
C ARG A 539 -17.16 -23.90 28.49
N ALA A 540 -17.08 -23.49 27.24
CA ALA A 540 -18.18 -22.87 26.51
C ALA A 540 -19.33 -23.85 26.26
N LEU A 541 -19.03 -25.10 25.91
CA LEU A 541 -20.03 -26.19 25.74
C LEU A 541 -20.69 -26.56 27.04
N MET A 542 -19.96 -26.63 28.17
CA MET A 542 -20.56 -26.90 29.48
C MET A 542 -21.48 -25.75 29.97
N LEU A 543 -21.23 -24.51 29.55
CA LEU A 543 -22.10 -23.37 29.85
C LEU A 543 -23.40 -23.43 29.03
N VAL A 544 -23.34 -23.88 27.78
CA VAL A 544 -24.51 -24.08 26.92
C VAL A 544 -25.38 -25.26 27.44
N ASP A 545 -24.77 -26.36 27.85
CA ASP A 545 -25.46 -27.53 28.38
C ASP A 545 -26.15 -27.24 29.73
N ARG A 546 -25.54 -26.40 30.58
CA ARG A 546 -26.15 -25.90 31.80
C ARG A 546 -27.37 -25.01 31.56
N SER A 547 -27.38 -24.23 30.45
CA SER A 547 -28.55 -23.40 30.13
C SER A 547 -29.74 -24.21 29.62
N PHE A 548 -29.51 -25.41 29.06
CA PHE A 548 -30.56 -26.32 28.63
C PHE A 548 -31.11 -27.16 29.77
N GLN A 549 -30.35 -27.37 30.86
CA GLN A 549 -30.83 -28.14 32.03
C GLN A 549 -31.72 -27.34 32.99
N VAL A 550 -31.79 -26.02 32.86
CA VAL A 550 -32.63 -25.15 33.73
C VAL A 550 -34.11 -25.12 33.32
N SER A 551 -34.48 -25.75 32.20
CA SER A 551 -35.85 -25.74 31.69
C SER A 551 -36.64 -27.02 31.93
N ARG A 552 -36.32 -27.81 32.96
CA ARG A 552 -37.21 -28.89 33.42
C ARG A 552 -37.94 -28.49 34.71
N PRO A 553 -39.27 -28.46 34.75
CA PRO A 553 -40.00 -28.13 35.96
C PRO A 553 -39.87 -29.29 36.94
N LEU A 554 -39.39 -28.98 38.15
CA LEU A 554 -39.34 -29.92 39.27
C LEU A 554 -40.65 -29.91 39.99
N ALA A 555 -41.27 -31.06 40.07
CA ALA A 555 -42.42 -31.29 40.91
C ALA A 555 -42.00 -31.36 42.39
N THR A 556 -42.74 -30.62 43.18
CA THR A 556 -42.98 -30.61 44.65
C THR A 556 -42.58 -31.85 45.47
N THR A 557 -41.99 -31.73 46.66
CA THR A 557 -42.53 -31.34 47.99
C THR A 557 -41.47 -31.53 49.09
N PRO A 558 -41.71 -31.34 50.42
CA PRO A 558 -41.41 -30.09 51.14
C PRO A 558 -40.52 -30.30 52.40
N SER A 559 -40.07 -29.28 52.99
CA SER A 559 -39.97 -28.96 54.43
C SER A 559 -38.73 -28.11 54.81
N GLY A 560 -38.98 -26.98 55.28
CA GLY A 560 -38.48 -25.85 55.94
C GLY A 560 -37.37 -26.00 57.01
N PRO A 561 -37.07 -24.97 57.82
CA PRO A 561 -37.31 -23.52 57.68
C PRO A 561 -36.11 -22.62 58.08
N LEU A 562 -36.28 -21.24 57.92
CA LEU A 562 -35.65 -20.13 58.66
C LEU A 562 -34.23 -19.71 58.19
N VAL A 563 -33.92 -18.45 57.96
CA VAL A 563 -34.14 -17.16 58.64
C VAL A 563 -33.78 -15.96 57.72
N SER A 564 -34.66 -14.99 57.70
CA SER A 564 -34.57 -13.51 57.60
C SER A 564 -33.34 -12.78 57.12
N GLN A 565 -33.50 -11.84 56.24
CA GLN A 565 -33.63 -10.36 56.44
C GLN A 565 -33.51 -9.62 55.13
N SER A 566 -34.44 -8.90 54.82
CA SER A 566 -34.94 -7.52 54.76
C SER A 566 -34.52 -6.74 53.51
N VAL A 567 -35.44 -6.50 52.70
CA VAL A 567 -36.32 -5.45 52.17
C VAL A 567 -35.85 -3.99 52.48
N PRO A 568 -36.09 -2.92 51.69
CA PRO A 568 -37.19 -2.68 50.77
C PRO A 568 -36.92 -1.78 49.53
N PRO A 569 -38.00 -1.29 48.95
CA PRO A 569 -38.33 -1.34 47.52
C PRO A 569 -38.64 0.05 46.87
N PRO A 570 -39.56 0.12 45.89
CA PRO A 570 -39.40 0.92 44.64
C PRO A 570 -40.16 2.27 44.73
N PRO A 571 -40.57 2.97 43.75
CA PRO A 571 -41.76 2.82 42.91
C PRO A 571 -41.78 3.58 41.55
N PRO A 572 -42.89 3.95 40.95
CA PRO A 572 -43.63 3.22 39.93
C PRO A 572 -44.12 4.15 38.74
N VAL A 573 -45.09 3.58 37.99
CA VAL A 573 -46.17 4.28 37.20
C VAL A 573 -45.86 4.46 35.72
N SER A 574 -46.65 4.27 34.71
CA SER A 574 -48.02 3.78 34.54
C SER A 574 -48.39 3.70 33.06
N VAL A 575 -49.24 2.82 32.74
CA VAL A 575 -50.52 2.86 31.99
C VAL A 575 -50.53 3.06 30.47
N GLY A 576 -51.24 2.13 29.84
CA GLY A 576 -51.79 2.28 28.50
C GLY A 576 -52.31 0.95 27.95
N GLN A 577 -53.53 0.59 28.32
CA GLN A 577 -54.28 -0.56 27.76
C GLN A 577 -54.70 -0.28 26.32
N VAL A 578 -54.79 -1.33 25.51
CA VAL A 578 -56.05 -1.73 24.82
C VAL A 578 -55.94 -3.16 24.32
N GLN A 579 -56.98 -3.93 24.69
CA GLN A 579 -57.29 -5.29 24.25
C GLN A 579 -57.69 -5.34 22.77
N VAL A 580 -57.45 -6.48 22.12
CA VAL A 580 -58.48 -7.33 21.47
C VAL A 580 -57.85 -8.65 20.99
N GLN A 581 -58.41 -9.76 21.41
CA GLN A 581 -58.30 -11.11 20.78
C GLN A 581 -59.41 -11.24 19.71
N PRO A 582 -59.52 -12.29 18.88
CA PRO A 582 -58.84 -13.61 18.86
C PRO A 582 -58.61 -14.26 17.48
N HIS A 583 -57.98 -15.43 17.51
CA HIS A 583 -58.07 -16.62 16.62
C HIS A 583 -57.41 -16.59 15.23
N GLY A 584 -56.52 -17.58 15.08
CA GLY A 584 -56.07 -18.12 13.82
C GLY A 584 -54.76 -18.92 13.97
N GLN A 585 -54.91 -20.22 14.12
CA GLN A 585 -53.78 -21.16 13.94
C GLN A 585 -53.22 -20.99 12.53
N SER A 586 -51.98 -20.64 12.44
CA SER A 586 -51.17 -20.94 11.26
C SER A 586 -49.73 -21.18 11.73
N GLN A 587 -49.25 -22.35 11.42
CA GLN A 587 -47.84 -22.74 11.57
C GLN A 587 -46.96 -21.67 10.92
N ALA A 588 -46.29 -20.90 11.74
CA ALA A 588 -45.29 -19.95 11.28
C ALA A 588 -44.02 -20.74 10.89
N VAL A 589 -43.80 -20.85 9.62
CA VAL A 589 -42.48 -21.11 9.10
C VAL A 589 -41.63 -19.89 9.49
N MET A 590 -40.75 -20.06 10.45
CA MET A 590 -39.82 -19.03 10.86
C MET A 590 -38.98 -18.61 9.63
N THR A 591 -39.04 -17.35 9.26
CA THR A 591 -38.25 -16.80 8.21
C THR A 591 -36.77 -16.82 8.59
N GLN A 592 -35.93 -17.02 7.62
CA GLN A 592 -34.46 -17.13 7.78
C GLN A 592 -33.84 -15.92 8.50
N GLU A 593 -34.52 -14.77 8.48
CA GLU A 593 -34.14 -13.56 9.24
C GLU A 593 -34.41 -13.67 10.74
N GLU A 594 -35.51 -14.31 11.16
CA GLU A 594 -35.80 -14.49 12.57
C GLU A 594 -34.87 -15.52 13.20
N LEU A 595 -34.44 -16.52 12.44
CA LEU A 595 -33.44 -17.50 12.88
C LEU A 595 -32.06 -16.85 13.04
N MET A 596 -31.70 -15.92 12.14
CA MET A 596 -30.47 -15.11 12.26
C MET A 596 -30.52 -14.17 13.45
N MET A 597 -31.64 -13.48 13.68
CA MET A 597 -31.79 -12.57 14.83
C MET A 597 -31.80 -13.30 16.17
N THR A 598 -32.37 -14.50 16.22
CA THR A 598 -32.34 -15.35 17.43
C THR A 598 -30.93 -15.88 17.69
N MET A 599 -30.20 -16.25 16.65
CA MET A 599 -28.78 -16.62 16.79
C MET A 599 -27.91 -15.42 17.22
N ILE A 600 -28.12 -14.23 16.69
CA ILE A 600 -27.39 -13.02 17.06
C ILE A 600 -27.70 -12.62 18.50
N ASN A 601 -28.96 -12.70 18.96
CA ASN A 601 -29.32 -12.40 20.33
C ASN A 601 -28.81 -13.43 21.34
N ASN A 602 -28.76 -14.71 20.97
CA ASN A 602 -28.13 -15.74 21.81
C ASN A 602 -26.60 -15.64 21.83
N LEU A 603 -25.98 -15.13 20.75
CA LEU A 603 -24.55 -14.80 20.73
C LEU A 603 -24.23 -13.60 21.63
N ALA A 604 -25.11 -12.60 21.65
CA ALA A 604 -24.94 -11.39 22.46
C ALA A 604 -25.07 -11.64 23.97
N SER A 605 -25.82 -12.65 24.39
CA SER A 605 -26.00 -12.96 25.81
C SER A 605 -24.84 -13.74 26.44
N VAL A 606 -23.98 -14.38 25.64
CA VAL A 606 -22.84 -15.18 26.13
C VAL A 606 -21.55 -14.35 26.25
N THR A 607 -21.54 -13.12 25.74
CA THR A 607 -20.33 -12.31 25.68
C THR A 607 -20.36 -11.12 26.63
N SER A 608 -20.18 -11.38 27.93
CA SER A 608 -19.81 -10.34 28.87
C SER A 608 -18.30 -10.04 28.82
N ARG A 609 -17.96 -8.83 28.48
CA ARG A 609 -16.73 -8.07 28.77
C ARG A 609 -15.43 -8.28 27.97
N THR A 610 -15.27 -9.30 27.14
CA THR A 610 -14.04 -9.43 26.33
C THR A 610 -14.24 -9.24 24.83
N SER A 611 -15.45 -9.02 24.38
CA SER A 611 -15.81 -9.00 22.95
C SER A 611 -16.09 -7.62 22.34
N MET A 612 -15.83 -6.53 23.08
CA MET A 612 -15.85 -5.19 22.45
C MET A 612 -14.76 -5.07 21.35
N SER A 613 -13.63 -5.74 21.53
CA SER A 613 -12.56 -5.78 20.53
C SER A 613 -12.97 -6.53 19.25
N VAL A 614 -13.74 -7.61 19.38
CA VAL A 614 -14.18 -8.41 18.22
C VAL A 614 -15.28 -7.69 17.44
N ILE A 615 -16.15 -6.96 18.12
CA ILE A 615 -17.21 -6.17 17.48
C ILE A 615 -16.62 -4.92 16.81
N VAL A 616 -15.62 -4.27 17.43
CA VAL A 616 -14.93 -3.12 16.83
C VAL A 616 -14.08 -3.56 15.65
N VAL A 617 -13.37 -4.67 15.75
CA VAL A 617 -12.63 -5.25 14.61
C VAL A 617 -13.62 -5.72 13.52
N GLY A 618 -14.74 -6.33 13.87
CA GLY A 618 -15.81 -6.68 12.94
C GLY A 618 -16.42 -5.45 12.27
N GLY A 619 -16.63 -4.35 13.00
CA GLY A 619 -17.13 -3.10 12.47
C GLY A 619 -16.13 -2.33 11.60
N VAL A 620 -14.84 -2.42 11.92
CA VAL A 620 -13.75 -1.85 11.11
C VAL A 620 -13.53 -2.69 9.84
N VAL A 621 -13.58 -4.01 9.97
CA VAL A 621 -13.53 -4.94 8.83
C VAL A 621 -14.75 -4.78 7.92
N TRP A 622 -15.93 -4.49 8.48
CA TRP A 622 -17.14 -4.15 7.71
C TRP A 622 -16.98 -2.88 6.88
N LYS A 623 -16.24 -1.92 7.39
CA LYS A 623 -16.07 -0.60 6.74
C LYS A 623 -14.91 -0.56 5.73
N THR A 624 -13.89 -1.43 5.90
CA THR A 624 -12.69 -1.46 5.05
C THR A 624 -12.68 -2.61 4.04
N ILE A 625 -13.32 -3.71 4.37
CA ILE A 625 -13.38 -4.90 3.52
C ILE A 625 -14.82 -5.02 3.06
N GLY A 626 -15.13 -4.50 1.87
CA GLY A 626 -16.47 -4.41 1.34
C GLY A 626 -17.27 -5.71 1.46
N TRP A 627 -18.59 -5.59 1.61
CA TRP A 627 -19.59 -6.65 1.80
C TRP A 627 -19.42 -7.89 0.88
N ARG A 628 -18.66 -7.73 -0.21
CA ARG A 628 -18.32 -8.80 -1.18
C ARG A 628 -17.46 -9.93 -0.57
N LEU A 629 -16.57 -9.61 0.39
CA LEU A 629 -15.78 -10.63 1.11
C LEU A 629 -16.62 -11.40 2.12
N ILE A 630 -17.58 -10.75 2.74
CA ILE A 630 -18.52 -11.40 3.66
C ILE A 630 -19.46 -12.32 2.89
N ALA A 631 -19.93 -11.89 1.73
CA ALA A 631 -20.74 -12.72 0.83
C ALA A 631 -19.94 -13.92 0.31
N LEU A 632 -18.65 -13.75 0.02
CA LEU A 632 -17.77 -14.84 -0.39
C LEU A 632 -17.50 -15.84 0.71
N SER A 633 -17.23 -15.39 1.94
CA SER A 633 -17.04 -16.28 3.08
C SER A 633 -18.32 -17.06 3.46
N MET A 634 -19.48 -16.42 3.36
CA MET A 634 -20.79 -17.06 3.56
C MET A 634 -21.10 -18.07 2.44
N SER A 635 -20.72 -17.75 1.20
CA SER A 635 -20.84 -18.68 0.06
C SER A 635 -19.95 -19.91 0.26
N LEU A 636 -18.69 -19.70 0.67
CA LEU A 636 -17.74 -20.79 0.95
C LEU A 636 -18.22 -21.68 2.10
N TYR A 637 -18.76 -21.07 3.15
CA TYR A 637 -19.35 -21.79 4.28
C TYR A 637 -20.59 -22.59 3.88
N GLY A 638 -21.46 -22.01 3.05
CA GLY A 638 -22.64 -22.69 2.50
C GLY A 638 -22.24 -23.84 1.56
N MET A 639 -21.18 -23.69 0.79
CA MET A 639 -20.64 -24.73 -0.08
C MET A 639 -19.98 -25.87 0.70
N LEU A 640 -19.22 -25.57 1.75
CA LEU A 640 -18.65 -26.58 2.64
C LEU A 640 -19.76 -27.36 3.38
N TYR A 641 -20.82 -26.68 3.80
CA TYR A 641 -21.99 -27.31 4.37
C TYR A 641 -22.70 -28.25 3.36
N LEU A 642 -22.84 -27.79 2.13
CA LEU A 642 -23.42 -28.60 1.07
C LEU A 642 -22.53 -29.79 0.72
N TYR A 643 -21.21 -29.61 0.71
CA TYR A 643 -20.22 -30.67 0.51
C TYR A 643 -20.29 -31.73 1.60
N GLU A 644 -20.23 -31.34 2.88
CA GLU A 644 -20.37 -32.29 3.98
C GLU A 644 -21.74 -32.93 4.00
N ARG A 645 -22.79 -32.21 3.67
CA ARG A 645 -24.13 -32.72 3.54
C ARG A 645 -24.29 -33.69 2.37
N LEU A 646 -23.61 -33.45 1.26
CA LEU A 646 -23.59 -34.37 0.13
C LEU A 646 -22.80 -35.65 0.48
N THR A 647 -21.63 -35.49 1.08
CA THR A 647 -20.82 -36.63 1.55
C THR A 647 -21.53 -37.35 2.70
N TRP A 648 -22.08 -36.56 3.62
CA TRP A 648 -22.86 -37.13 4.71
C TRP A 648 -24.24 -37.58 4.23
N THR A 649 -24.86 -36.88 3.29
CA THR A 649 -26.15 -37.32 2.76
C THR A 649 -26.01 -38.67 2.04
N THR A 650 -24.88 -38.95 1.40
CA THR A 650 -24.58 -40.27 0.85
C THR A 650 -24.32 -41.29 1.95
N LYS A 651 -23.54 -40.89 2.95
CA LYS A 651 -23.39 -41.72 4.17
C LYS A 651 -24.66 -41.77 5.03
N ALA A 652 -25.39 -40.68 5.12
CA ALA A 652 -26.65 -40.66 5.86
C ALA A 652 -27.75 -41.43 5.12
N LYS A 653 -27.77 -41.37 3.81
CA LYS A 653 -28.64 -42.21 2.98
C LYS A 653 -28.26 -43.69 3.08
N GLU A 654 -26.97 -43.97 3.11
CA GLU A 654 -26.49 -45.33 3.38
C GLU A 654 -26.95 -45.78 4.78
N ARG A 655 -26.81 -44.93 5.78
CA ARG A 655 -27.30 -45.21 7.13
C ARG A 655 -28.83 -45.19 7.21
N ALA A 656 -29.49 -44.22 6.59
CA ALA A 656 -30.95 -44.16 6.51
C ALA A 656 -31.51 -45.32 5.71
N LEU A 657 -30.80 -45.72 4.67
CA LEU A 657 -31.14 -46.89 3.88
C LEU A 657 -30.97 -48.17 4.71
N LYS A 658 -29.91 -48.25 5.49
CA LYS A 658 -29.75 -49.31 6.46
C LYS A 658 -30.92 -49.34 7.48
N ARG A 659 -31.37 -48.16 7.89
CA ARG A 659 -32.54 -48.04 8.78
C ARG A 659 -33.84 -48.45 8.09
N GLN A 660 -34.06 -47.95 6.87
CA GLN A 660 -35.22 -48.33 6.06
C GLN A 660 -35.17 -49.81 5.72
N PHE A 661 -33.98 -50.34 5.54
CA PHE A 661 -33.80 -51.77 5.32
C PHE A 661 -34.19 -52.58 6.56
N VAL A 662 -33.80 -52.10 7.77
CA VAL A 662 -34.22 -52.75 9.02
C VAL A 662 -35.72 -52.74 9.15
N ASP A 663 -36.38 -51.62 8.88
CA ASP A 663 -37.85 -51.52 8.94
C ASP A 663 -38.49 -52.44 7.92
N TYR A 664 -37.93 -52.44 6.69
CA TYR A 664 -38.38 -53.28 5.60
C TYR A 664 -38.13 -54.78 5.90
N ALA A 665 -36.96 -55.11 6.43
CA ALA A 665 -36.61 -56.47 6.81
C ALA A 665 -37.51 -56.99 7.93
N THR A 666 -37.83 -56.12 8.90
CA THR A 666 -38.74 -56.45 10.00
C THR A 666 -40.17 -56.76 9.51
N GLU A 667 -40.63 -55.99 8.49
CA GLU A 667 -41.93 -56.17 7.87
C GLU A 667 -41.98 -57.47 7.05
N LYS A 668 -40.87 -57.86 6.48
CA LYS A 668 -40.76 -59.03 5.63
C LYS A 668 -40.27 -60.30 6.34
N LEU A 669 -39.99 -60.21 7.61
CA LEU A 669 -39.56 -61.32 8.48
C LEU A 669 -40.50 -62.45 8.54
N GLN A 670 -41.76 -62.30 8.13
CA GLN A 670 -42.77 -63.35 8.13
C GLN A 670 -42.61 -64.41 7.01
N LEU A 671 -41.73 -64.08 6.06
CA LEU A 671 -41.47 -64.96 4.91
C LEU A 671 -39.97 -65.08 4.69
N ILE A 672 -39.36 -66.19 4.97
CA ILE A 672 -37.92 -66.50 4.93
C ILE A 672 -37.33 -66.11 3.53
N VAL A 673 -38.09 -66.33 2.46
CA VAL A 673 -37.69 -66.07 1.08
C VAL A 673 -37.48 -64.56 0.84
N SER A 674 -38.47 -63.76 1.25
CA SER A 674 -38.40 -62.30 1.05
C SER A 674 -37.29 -61.68 1.86
N PHE A 675 -36.95 -62.24 3.04
CA PHE A 675 -35.84 -61.77 3.84
C PHE A 675 -34.50 -61.99 3.16
N THR A 676 -34.23 -63.19 2.68
CA THR A 676 -32.96 -63.52 2.02
C THR A 676 -32.79 -62.78 0.68
N SER A 677 -33.86 -62.73 -0.08
CA SER A 677 -33.82 -61.95 -1.33
C SER A 677 -33.58 -60.46 -1.08
N SER A 678 -34.23 -59.90 -0.02
CA SER A 678 -34.03 -58.54 0.38
C SER A 678 -32.59 -58.32 0.95
N ASN A 679 -32.05 -59.27 1.70
CA ASN A 679 -30.67 -59.20 2.22
C ASN A 679 -29.65 -59.26 1.07
N CYS A 680 -29.81 -60.16 0.10
CA CYS A 680 -28.97 -60.23 -1.09
C CYS A 680 -29.07 -58.96 -1.92
N SER A 681 -30.28 -58.46 -2.12
CA SER A 681 -30.55 -57.21 -2.78
C SER A 681 -29.86 -56.05 -2.06
N HIS A 682 -29.89 -56.01 -0.73
CA HIS A 682 -29.25 -55.00 0.07
C HIS A 682 -27.72 -55.07 0.04
N GLN A 683 -27.10 -56.27 0.01
CA GLN A 683 -25.66 -56.41 -0.16
C GLN A 683 -25.20 -55.82 -1.50
N VAL A 684 -25.96 -56.11 -2.57
CA VAL A 684 -25.68 -55.53 -3.89
C VAL A 684 -25.87 -54.01 -3.86
N GLN A 685 -26.93 -53.55 -3.21
CA GLN A 685 -27.17 -52.11 -3.03
C GLN A 685 -26.04 -51.46 -2.25
N GLN A 686 -25.56 -52.05 -1.18
CA GLN A 686 -24.48 -51.55 -0.35
C GLN A 686 -23.15 -51.47 -1.14
N GLU A 687 -22.81 -52.49 -1.91
CA GLU A 687 -21.62 -52.51 -2.74
C GLU A 687 -21.69 -51.43 -3.82
N MET A 688 -22.84 -51.33 -4.49
CA MET A 688 -23.07 -50.29 -5.48
C MET A 688 -23.05 -48.88 -4.85
N ALA A 689 -23.69 -48.74 -3.68
CA ALA A 689 -23.70 -47.46 -2.95
C ALA A 689 -22.31 -47.08 -2.44
N SER A 690 -21.51 -48.07 -1.97
CA SER A 690 -20.14 -47.83 -1.53
C SER A 690 -19.23 -47.39 -2.73
N THR A 691 -19.41 -48.05 -3.87
CA THR A 691 -18.69 -47.69 -5.11
C THR A 691 -19.10 -46.29 -5.55
N PHE A 692 -20.37 -45.99 -5.53
CA PHE A 692 -20.89 -44.65 -5.85
C PHE A 692 -20.40 -43.59 -4.86
N ALA A 693 -20.39 -43.88 -3.55
CA ALA A 693 -19.87 -42.97 -2.55
C ALA A 693 -18.38 -42.63 -2.77
N ARG A 694 -17.57 -43.61 -3.15
CA ARG A 694 -16.16 -43.37 -3.51
C ARG A 694 -16.03 -42.48 -4.76
N LEU A 695 -16.87 -42.70 -5.77
CA LEU A 695 -16.91 -41.86 -6.96
C LEU A 695 -17.35 -40.43 -6.61
N CYS A 696 -18.39 -40.26 -5.80
CA CYS A 696 -18.82 -38.96 -5.31
C CYS A 696 -17.71 -38.27 -4.53
N GLN A 697 -16.99 -38.98 -3.68
CA GLN A 697 -15.86 -38.41 -2.95
C GLN A 697 -14.77 -37.85 -3.88
N GLN A 698 -14.51 -38.48 -5.01
CA GLN A 698 -13.57 -37.94 -6.01
C GLN A 698 -14.11 -36.67 -6.68
N VAL A 699 -15.41 -36.64 -6.98
CA VAL A 699 -16.05 -35.44 -7.52
C VAL A 699 -16.03 -34.31 -6.50
N ASP A 700 -16.30 -34.63 -5.24
CA ASP A 700 -16.23 -33.66 -4.14
C ASP A 700 -14.82 -33.08 -3.95
N LEU A 701 -13.79 -33.91 -4.07
CA LEU A 701 -12.40 -33.43 -4.06
C LEU A 701 -12.13 -32.46 -5.22
N THR A 702 -12.64 -32.81 -6.40
CA THR A 702 -12.55 -31.93 -7.59
C THR A 702 -13.26 -30.61 -7.36
N GLN A 703 -14.44 -30.62 -6.77
CA GLN A 703 -15.19 -29.41 -6.41
C GLN A 703 -14.41 -28.54 -5.43
N ARG A 704 -13.82 -29.15 -4.40
CA ARG A 704 -12.96 -28.41 -3.45
C ARG A 704 -11.75 -27.76 -4.10
N GLU A 705 -11.11 -28.46 -5.04
CA GLU A 705 -9.97 -27.89 -5.76
C GLU A 705 -10.40 -26.68 -6.59
N LEU A 706 -11.52 -26.81 -7.32
CA LEU A 706 -12.10 -25.71 -8.08
C LEU A 706 -12.49 -24.52 -7.19
N GLU A 707 -13.12 -24.77 -6.05
CA GLU A 707 -13.47 -23.73 -5.07
C GLU A 707 -12.24 -23.02 -4.51
N LYS A 708 -11.20 -23.77 -4.22
CA LYS A 708 -9.91 -23.24 -3.78
C LYS A 708 -9.25 -22.37 -4.83
N ASP A 709 -9.28 -22.82 -6.08
CA ASP A 709 -8.73 -22.05 -7.19
C ASP A 709 -9.54 -20.77 -7.47
N ILE A 710 -10.87 -20.83 -7.39
CA ILE A 710 -11.76 -19.67 -7.49
C ILE A 710 -11.46 -18.67 -6.37
N SER A 711 -11.30 -19.14 -5.13
CA SER A 711 -10.95 -18.29 -4.00
C SER A 711 -9.57 -17.63 -4.18
N ARG A 712 -8.59 -18.40 -4.65
CA ARG A 712 -7.24 -17.88 -4.95
C ARG A 712 -7.27 -16.82 -6.06
N LEU A 713 -8.00 -17.10 -7.15
CA LEU A 713 -8.17 -16.16 -8.25
C LEU A 713 -8.91 -14.90 -7.79
N THR A 714 -9.92 -15.02 -6.95
CA THR A 714 -10.68 -13.89 -6.41
C THR A 714 -9.79 -12.98 -5.55
N THR A 715 -8.97 -13.57 -4.69
CA THR A 715 -7.99 -12.83 -3.87
C THR A 715 -6.99 -12.11 -4.77
N LYS A 716 -6.49 -12.78 -5.81
CA LYS A 716 -5.57 -12.21 -6.78
C LYS A 716 -6.20 -11.04 -7.56
N ILE A 717 -7.43 -11.18 -8.01
CA ILE A 717 -8.19 -10.12 -8.70
C ILE A 717 -8.30 -8.89 -7.80
N GLN A 718 -8.62 -9.08 -6.53
CA GLN A 718 -8.73 -7.98 -5.58
C GLN A 718 -7.40 -7.29 -5.31
N GLN A 719 -6.31 -8.05 -5.23
CA GLN A 719 -4.97 -7.47 -5.13
C GLN A 719 -4.61 -6.64 -6.36
N LEU A 720 -4.93 -7.16 -7.56
CA LEU A 720 -4.72 -6.43 -8.81
C LEU A 720 -5.55 -5.14 -8.88
N GLU A 721 -6.78 -5.17 -8.41
CA GLU A 721 -7.64 -3.99 -8.31
C GLU A 721 -7.09 -2.94 -7.34
N ASN A 722 -6.55 -3.36 -6.21
CA ASN A 722 -5.87 -2.48 -5.27
C ASN A 722 -4.63 -1.84 -5.89
N VAL A 723 -3.83 -2.61 -6.64
CA VAL A 723 -2.68 -2.09 -7.39
C VAL A 723 -3.12 -1.02 -8.39
N GLN A 724 -4.18 -1.29 -9.17
CA GLN A 724 -4.72 -0.31 -10.12
C GLN A 724 -5.20 0.97 -9.44
N ASN A 725 -5.90 0.86 -8.33
CA ASN A 725 -6.43 2.02 -7.60
C ASN A 725 -5.29 2.86 -6.98
N ARG A 726 -4.29 2.23 -6.38
CA ARG A 726 -3.10 2.92 -5.85
C ARG A 726 -2.33 3.60 -6.98
N SER A 727 -2.14 2.92 -8.11
CA SER A 727 -1.46 3.48 -9.27
C SER A 727 -2.19 4.71 -9.85
N LYS A 728 -3.53 4.65 -9.97
CA LYS A 728 -4.35 5.79 -10.40
C LYS A 728 -4.24 6.97 -9.43
N THR A 729 -4.26 6.72 -8.14
CA THR A 729 -4.09 7.76 -7.12
C THR A 729 -2.74 8.44 -7.23
N LEU A 730 -1.67 7.68 -7.41
CA LEU A 730 -0.32 8.21 -7.63
C LEU A 730 -0.24 9.02 -8.94
N ARG A 731 -0.90 8.57 -10.00
CA ARG A 731 -0.99 9.32 -11.26
C ARG A 731 -1.69 10.67 -11.09
N HIS A 732 -2.78 10.73 -10.32
CA HIS A 732 -3.45 12.01 -10.03
C HIS A 732 -2.53 12.96 -9.26
N LYS A 733 -1.81 12.47 -8.26
CA LYS A 733 -0.80 13.27 -7.54
C LYS A 733 0.29 13.79 -8.48
N ALA A 734 0.76 12.96 -9.42
CA ALA A 734 1.72 13.38 -10.44
C ALA A 734 1.19 14.55 -11.29
N THR A 735 -0.04 14.45 -11.76
CA THR A 735 -0.67 15.51 -12.57
C THR A 735 -0.85 16.81 -11.79
N ASP A 736 -1.15 16.74 -10.50
CA ASP A 736 -1.24 17.93 -9.65
C ASP A 736 0.14 18.58 -9.44
N LEU A 737 1.19 17.78 -9.26
CA LEU A 737 2.56 18.27 -9.17
C LEU A 737 3.05 18.87 -10.50
N GLU A 738 2.71 18.25 -11.64
CA GLU A 738 2.99 18.82 -12.99
C GLU A 738 2.35 20.20 -13.11
N ARG A 739 1.10 20.36 -12.73
CA ARG A 739 0.38 21.64 -12.77
C ARG A 739 1.01 22.68 -11.85
N GLN A 740 1.46 22.30 -10.65
CA GLN A 740 2.16 23.20 -9.74
C GLN A 740 3.50 23.65 -10.33
N LEU A 741 4.27 22.75 -10.96
CA LEU A 741 5.52 23.08 -11.63
C LEU A 741 5.31 23.96 -12.87
N GLU A 742 4.26 23.75 -13.63
CA GLU A 742 3.87 24.60 -14.75
C GLU A 742 3.51 26.00 -14.28
N SER A 743 2.67 26.09 -13.23
CA SER A 743 2.32 27.36 -12.59
C SER A 743 3.57 28.09 -12.07
N PHE A 744 4.50 27.36 -11.46
CA PHE A 744 5.76 27.92 -11.01
C PHE A 744 6.61 28.42 -12.18
N THR A 745 6.71 27.64 -13.26
CA THR A 745 7.45 28.00 -14.46
C THR A 745 6.90 29.28 -15.09
N SER A 746 5.57 29.35 -15.29
CA SER A 746 4.92 30.50 -15.90
C SER A 746 5.00 31.74 -15.01
N GLN A 747 4.91 31.60 -13.70
CA GLN A 747 4.94 32.75 -12.79
C GLN A 747 6.33 33.30 -12.51
N TYR A 748 7.36 32.43 -12.48
CA TYR A 748 8.69 32.81 -11.97
C TYR A 748 9.84 32.64 -12.97
N LEU A 749 9.71 31.76 -13.96
CA LEU A 749 10.81 31.44 -14.89
C LEU A 749 10.61 32.02 -16.30
N GLU A 750 9.37 32.21 -16.72
CA GLU A 750 9.06 32.88 -17.99
C GLU A 750 9.20 34.39 -17.85
N PRO A 751 9.78 35.09 -18.84
CA PRO A 751 9.88 36.54 -18.81
C PRO A 751 8.45 37.11 -18.77
N GLN A 752 8.15 37.93 -17.77
CA GLN A 752 6.95 38.77 -17.78
C GLN A 752 7.11 39.81 -18.88
N HIS A 753 6.31 39.66 -19.93
CA HIS A 753 6.22 40.65 -21.03
C HIS A 753 5.64 41.98 -20.57
#